data_9ab116ea5d8086c3c3c39b56c00c2f70
#
_entry.id   9ab116ea5d8086c3c3c39b56c00c2f70
#
_cell.length_a   1.000
_cell.length_b   1.000
_cell.length_c   1.000
_cell.angle_alpha   90.00
_cell.angle_beta   90.00
_cell.angle_gamma   90.00
#
_symmetry.space_group_name_H-M   'P 1'
#
loop_
_entity.id
_entity.type
_entity.pdbx_description
1 polymer ?
#
loop_
_entity_poly.entity_id
_entity_poly.type
_entity_poly.pdbx_seq_one_letter_code
_entity_poly.pdbx_strand_id
1 'polypeptide(L)'
;MLVARDLLKAVLCAAVAAGMMLQVCTAARVEVYPQCFEPGGWSLDPQFMDVMGSPYLLAHGLGVRVMDATARVDVPESGEWRVWVRTRKWVDGAGAFRVSVGGRTLPTVFGRGAPEWNWESGGAVRLEKGEVEVRLTDLDGFDGRCAGVVLTQEATPPKGALSPEAQPVAETVRADFVVVGGGLPGTCAAVAAARRGIKVALVQDRPMLGGNASSEIRVWSGGETRYDLVRELRGRFTNSDANLALCDARRMRIVADETNIALRVNTRAFGVEKNADGTIASVKALDLKRNRVVRFEAHLFCDATGDGWVGYWAGADWRMGREAKSEYGESLAPEKADGDTLGASLMWTSVVANAPVEFSAPWAEPHAQGVEAVNGWWNWEYGIHRDMIAEGEAIRDRLLLATYGAFSLAKRRPENTNNALNLCPFLLGKRESRRLLGDWVYSEKDVTSRRPFADAIASGSWGIDLHFDNYRPGVDFLTTCHGTTDHGETYGRYWIPYRSIYSRNVANLFMAGRCFSCTHVGLGGPRVMNTLAQLGVAAGEAAAMCRELGETPRGIYAHDHIRMLQGRLGGEFPGVPDPKLADWRIVDDESAGVKFGNGWHKRHVHYGDQVGEYAHFPGKKAEPAVYPLPVEKAGRYALMGRVPYSWGAKPGSRTVCELTSGGRVETFTIDQAIADGTWRKLGEFDLAPGATLKLLPAKSKGYVVADGFAVVPAGI
;
A
#
# COMPACT_ATOMS: atom_id res chain seq x y z
N MET A 1 -5.79 34.07 69.06
CA MET A 1 -5.67 33.70 67.64
C MET A 1 -4.39 34.21 66.95
N LEU A 2 -3.60 35.12 67.53
CA LEU A 2 -2.33 35.58 66.95
C LEU A 2 -1.13 34.63 67.27
N VAL A 3 -1.09 33.99 68.43
CA VAL A 3 0.03 33.12 68.86
C VAL A 3 0.13 31.80 68.06
N ALA A 4 -1.01 31.28 67.52
CA ALA A 4 -0.98 30.04 66.73
C ALA A 4 -0.49 30.26 65.29
N ARG A 5 -0.50 31.48 64.77
CA ARG A 5 -0.08 31.83 63.41
C ARG A 5 1.46 32.00 63.29
N ASP A 6 2.08 32.40 64.40
CA ASP A 6 3.54 32.58 64.41
C ASP A 6 4.27 31.28 64.71
N LEU A 7 3.68 30.33 65.46
CA LEU A 7 4.22 28.98 65.61
C LEU A 7 4.21 28.20 64.27
N LEU A 8 3.15 28.38 63.45
CA LEU A 8 3.05 27.70 62.18
C LEU A 8 4.04 28.27 61.15
N LYS A 9 4.35 29.57 61.22
CA LYS A 9 5.40 30.20 60.40
C LYS A 9 6.81 29.77 60.82
N ALA A 10 7.06 29.64 62.13
CA ALA A 10 8.34 29.16 62.62
C ALA A 10 8.62 27.70 62.27
N VAL A 11 7.62 26.84 62.25
CA VAL A 11 7.72 25.43 61.82
C VAL A 11 7.93 25.35 60.31
N LEU A 12 7.27 26.18 59.50
CA LEU A 12 7.50 26.23 58.05
C LEU A 12 8.90 26.78 57.68
N CYS A 13 9.39 27.81 58.40
CA CYS A 13 10.74 28.34 58.17
C CYS A 13 11.82 27.42 58.64
N ALA A 14 11.63 26.62 59.66
CA ALA A 14 12.59 25.61 60.13
C ALA A 14 12.70 24.39 59.13
N ALA A 15 11.61 24.05 58.46
CA ALA A 15 11.60 23.02 57.42
C ALA A 15 12.30 23.47 56.12
N VAL A 16 12.31 24.79 55.84
CA VAL A 16 13.02 25.35 54.68
C VAL A 16 14.49 25.59 54.96
N ALA A 17 14.88 25.80 56.24
CA ALA A 17 16.30 26.01 56.62
C ALA A 17 17.09 24.69 56.86
N ALA A 18 16.42 23.58 56.98
CA ALA A 18 17.03 22.26 57.21
C ALA A 18 17.36 21.50 55.93
N GLY A 19 17.44 22.16 54.75
CA GLY A 19 18.00 21.57 53.53
C GLY A 19 17.72 20.07 53.27
N MET A 20 16.63 19.52 53.81
CA MET A 20 16.15 18.21 53.41
C MET A 20 15.40 18.35 52.07
N MET A 21 16.15 18.47 50.94
CA MET A 21 15.71 17.86 49.73
C MET A 21 15.43 16.38 50.07
N LEU A 22 14.17 16.03 50.25
CA LEU A 22 13.72 14.68 49.96
C LEU A 22 14.10 14.45 48.50
N GLN A 23 15.33 13.98 48.25
CA GLN A 23 15.69 13.29 47.04
C GLN A 23 14.72 12.09 47.05
N VAL A 24 13.59 12.19 46.35
CA VAL A 24 12.84 11.03 45.98
C VAL A 24 13.81 10.24 45.10
N CYS A 25 14.55 9.32 45.75
CA CYS A 25 15.35 8.34 45.05
C CYS A 25 14.36 7.52 44.24
N THR A 26 14.06 7.92 43.02
CA THR A 26 13.35 7.07 42.08
C THR A 26 14.24 5.86 41.91
N ALA A 27 13.73 4.69 42.26
CA ALA A 27 14.46 3.44 42.11
C ALA A 27 14.98 3.32 40.66
N ALA A 28 16.21 2.86 40.53
CA ALA A 28 16.86 2.79 39.22
C ALA A 28 16.03 1.89 38.25
N ARG A 29 15.88 2.37 37.01
CA ARG A 29 15.09 1.70 35.98
C ARG A 29 15.81 1.77 34.64
N VAL A 30 15.89 0.65 33.93
CA VAL A 30 16.42 0.53 32.58
C VAL A 30 15.36 -0.05 31.68
N GLU A 31 15.00 0.65 30.60
CA GLU A 31 14.01 0.24 29.62
C GLU A 31 14.70 -0.26 28.35
N VAL A 32 14.38 -1.49 27.95
CA VAL A 32 14.89 -2.11 26.72
C VAL A 32 13.75 -2.19 25.72
N TYR A 33 13.72 -1.24 24.81
CA TYR A 33 12.72 -1.16 23.77
C TYR A 33 12.91 -2.26 22.72
N PRO A 34 11.84 -2.78 22.09
CA PRO A 34 11.95 -3.83 21.06
C PRO A 34 12.91 -3.46 19.92
N GLN A 35 12.89 -2.22 19.49
CA GLN A 35 13.75 -1.71 18.41
C GLN A 35 15.23 -1.48 18.83
N CYS A 36 15.56 -1.68 20.11
CA CYS A 36 16.96 -1.65 20.59
C CYS A 36 17.65 -3.00 20.48
N PHE A 37 16.91 -4.05 20.16
CA PHE A 37 17.53 -5.36 19.96
C PHE A 37 18.14 -5.46 18.56
N GLU A 38 19.32 -6.09 18.48
CA GLU A 38 19.77 -6.74 17.26
C GLU A 38 18.88 -7.96 17.07
N PRO A 39 18.03 -7.97 16.02
CA PRO A 39 16.88 -8.87 16.01
C PRO A 39 17.23 -10.35 15.79
N GLY A 40 18.45 -10.68 15.32
CA GLY A 40 18.80 -12.04 14.95
C GLY A 40 17.83 -12.58 13.90
N GLY A 41 17.00 -13.56 14.30
CA GLY A 41 15.94 -14.07 13.45
C GLY A 41 14.54 -13.55 13.80
N TRP A 42 14.40 -12.67 14.79
CA TRP A 42 13.13 -12.05 15.15
C TRP A 42 12.80 -10.90 14.20
N SER A 43 11.52 -10.67 13.96
CA SER A 43 11.03 -9.56 13.16
C SER A 43 10.46 -8.46 14.05
N LEU A 44 10.77 -7.19 13.75
CA LEU A 44 10.15 -6.06 14.43
C LEU A 44 8.81 -5.72 13.74
N ASP A 45 7.72 -5.82 14.49
CA ASP A 45 6.36 -5.54 14.01
C ASP A 45 5.83 -4.22 14.58
N PRO A 46 5.74 -3.14 13.77
CA PRO A 46 5.15 -1.87 14.16
C PRO A 46 3.68 -1.70 13.73
N GLN A 47 3.04 -2.71 13.11
CA GLN A 47 1.72 -2.55 12.47
C GLN A 47 0.63 -2.08 13.43
N PHE A 48 0.65 -2.59 14.66
CA PHE A 48 -0.40 -2.37 15.64
C PHE A 48 0.00 -1.38 16.74
N MET A 49 1.07 -0.63 16.51
CA MET A 49 1.63 0.32 17.49
C MET A 49 0.62 1.36 17.97
N ASP A 50 -0.31 1.78 17.09
CA ASP A 50 -1.34 2.76 17.43
C ASP A 50 -2.40 2.23 18.41
N VAL A 51 -2.55 0.90 18.52
CA VAL A 51 -3.48 0.23 19.43
C VAL A 51 -2.77 -0.21 20.71
N MET A 52 -1.60 -0.82 20.59
CA MET A 52 -0.89 -1.39 21.73
C MET A 52 0.18 -0.49 22.35
N GLY A 53 0.46 0.66 21.75
CA GLY A 53 1.32 1.72 22.27
C GLY A 53 2.82 1.54 22.04
N SER A 54 3.27 0.43 21.44
CA SER A 54 4.67 0.17 21.08
C SER A 54 4.77 -0.85 19.96
N PRO A 55 5.87 -0.89 19.19
CA PRO A 55 6.19 -2.04 18.37
C PRO A 55 6.54 -3.25 19.25
N TYR A 56 6.72 -4.43 18.65
CA TYR A 56 7.18 -5.62 19.36
C TYR A 56 8.03 -6.52 18.45
N LEU A 57 8.85 -7.36 19.06
CA LEU A 57 9.59 -8.42 18.37
C LEU A 57 8.71 -9.67 18.25
N LEU A 58 8.74 -10.29 17.08
CA LEU A 58 7.97 -11.48 16.70
C LEU A 58 8.93 -12.59 16.25
N ALA A 59 8.89 -13.75 16.91
CA ALA A 59 9.68 -14.93 16.52
C ALA A 59 8.98 -15.71 15.39
N HIS A 60 8.97 -15.13 14.18
CA HIS A 60 8.26 -15.65 13.00
C HIS A 60 9.10 -16.65 12.22
N GLY A 61 9.28 -17.84 12.77
CA GLY A 61 10.16 -18.89 12.24
C GLY A 61 9.47 -19.97 11.41
N LEU A 62 8.14 -19.89 11.23
CA LEU A 62 7.34 -20.87 10.47
C LEU A 62 7.54 -22.32 10.96
N GLY A 63 7.62 -22.49 12.28
CA GLY A 63 7.86 -23.77 12.94
C GLY A 63 9.33 -24.15 13.13
N VAL A 64 10.25 -23.27 12.73
CA VAL A 64 11.69 -23.42 12.98
C VAL A 64 12.14 -22.32 13.94
N ARG A 65 12.87 -22.69 14.99
CA ARG A 65 13.40 -21.71 15.95
C ARG A 65 14.24 -20.66 15.24
N VAL A 66 13.98 -19.40 15.56
CA VAL A 66 14.76 -18.27 15.02
C VAL A 66 16.02 -18.02 15.86
N MET A 67 17.00 -17.34 15.27
CA MET A 67 18.19 -16.91 15.99
C MET A 67 17.84 -15.92 17.09
N ASP A 68 18.58 -15.94 18.20
CA ASP A 68 18.35 -15.06 19.35
C ASP A 68 18.39 -13.59 18.97
N ALA A 69 17.50 -12.80 19.59
CA ALA A 69 17.60 -11.36 19.58
C ALA A 69 18.39 -10.89 20.82
N THR A 70 19.29 -9.91 20.65
CA THR A 70 20.14 -9.42 21.72
C THR A 70 20.14 -7.90 21.82
N ALA A 71 20.15 -7.37 23.04
CA ALA A 71 20.34 -5.94 23.31
C ALA A 71 21.40 -5.74 24.37
N ARG A 72 22.16 -4.64 24.29
CA ARG A 72 23.11 -4.24 25.33
C ARG A 72 22.61 -2.97 25.98
N VAL A 73 22.62 -2.95 27.29
CA VAL A 73 22.13 -1.84 28.10
C VAL A 73 23.07 -1.53 29.25
N ASP A 74 23.17 -0.26 29.62
CA ASP A 74 23.98 0.16 30.76
C ASP A 74 23.15 0.11 32.05
N VAL A 75 23.58 -0.72 32.99
CA VAL A 75 23.03 -0.80 34.33
C VAL A 75 23.76 0.27 35.20
N PRO A 76 23.04 1.25 35.78
CA PRO A 76 23.65 2.39 36.42
C PRO A 76 24.35 2.09 37.75
N GLU A 77 23.94 1.01 38.42
CA GLU A 77 24.48 0.59 39.72
C GLU A 77 24.41 -0.91 39.94
N SER A 78 25.32 -1.47 40.73
CA SER A 78 25.31 -2.88 41.13
C SER A 78 24.18 -3.14 42.14
N GLY A 79 23.52 -4.30 42.04
CA GLY A 79 22.45 -4.65 42.96
C GLY A 79 21.55 -5.77 42.48
N GLU A 80 20.43 -5.96 43.16
CA GLU A 80 19.39 -6.86 42.78
C GLU A 80 18.38 -6.14 41.90
N TRP A 81 18.15 -6.67 40.70
CA TRP A 81 17.27 -6.10 39.68
C TRP A 81 16.14 -7.08 39.39
N ARG A 82 14.90 -6.60 39.39
CA ARG A 82 13.72 -7.33 38.94
C ARG A 82 13.59 -7.17 37.44
N VAL A 83 13.28 -8.26 36.76
CA VAL A 83 13.09 -8.29 35.30
C VAL A 83 11.61 -8.44 34.98
N TRP A 84 11.09 -7.50 34.19
CA TRP A 84 9.74 -7.53 33.68
C TRP A 84 9.77 -7.60 32.17
N VAL A 85 8.99 -8.50 31.57
CA VAL A 85 8.90 -8.68 30.13
C VAL A 85 7.47 -8.41 29.69
N ARG A 86 7.28 -7.48 28.74
CA ARG A 86 5.96 -7.22 28.17
C ARG A 86 5.69 -8.21 27.04
N THR A 87 4.74 -9.10 27.25
CA THR A 87 4.41 -10.22 26.36
C THR A 87 2.92 -10.56 26.42
N ARG A 88 2.50 -11.49 25.59
CA ARG A 88 1.17 -12.10 25.62
C ARG A 88 1.22 -13.55 25.14
N LYS A 89 0.29 -14.38 25.60
CA LYS A 89 -0.02 -15.66 25.00
C LYS A 89 -0.92 -15.44 23.78
N TRP A 90 -0.41 -15.65 22.57
CA TRP A 90 -1.22 -15.45 21.36
C TRP A 90 -2.06 -16.68 21.01
N VAL A 91 -1.63 -17.87 21.43
CA VAL A 91 -2.33 -19.15 21.28
C VAL A 91 -1.88 -20.14 22.35
N ASP A 92 -2.70 -21.14 22.65
CA ASP A 92 -2.29 -22.27 23.46
C ASP A 92 -1.42 -23.24 22.65
N GLY A 93 -0.27 -23.60 23.18
CA GLY A 93 0.61 -24.60 22.56
C GLY A 93 1.80 -24.05 21.80
N ALA A 94 1.85 -22.76 21.48
CA ALA A 94 2.95 -22.16 20.71
C ALA A 94 3.32 -20.74 21.17
N GLY A 95 4.40 -20.16 20.63
CA GLY A 95 4.84 -18.79 20.88
C GLY A 95 5.65 -18.62 22.17
N ALA A 96 6.29 -19.67 22.65
CA ALA A 96 7.10 -19.64 23.87
C ALA A 96 8.52 -19.13 23.61
N PHE A 97 9.06 -18.36 24.56
CA PHE A 97 10.44 -17.93 24.53
C PHE A 97 11.03 -17.77 25.94
N ARG A 98 12.35 -17.67 26.01
CA ARG A 98 13.10 -17.41 27.25
C ARG A 98 13.82 -16.06 27.16
N VAL A 99 14.11 -15.50 28.32
CA VAL A 99 14.92 -14.28 28.45
C VAL A 99 16.13 -14.59 29.32
N SER A 100 17.29 -14.09 28.89
CA SER A 100 18.51 -14.13 29.69
C SER A 100 18.99 -12.69 29.93
N VAL A 101 19.52 -12.40 31.11
CA VAL A 101 20.05 -11.11 31.49
C VAL A 101 21.42 -11.30 32.16
N GLY A 102 22.46 -10.64 31.68
CA GLY A 102 23.83 -10.77 32.21
C GLY A 102 24.33 -12.24 32.20
N GLY A 103 24.01 -12.99 31.13
CA GLY A 103 24.39 -14.39 30.98
C GLY A 103 23.55 -15.39 31.80
N ARG A 104 22.57 -14.93 32.57
CA ARG A 104 21.69 -15.78 33.38
C ARG A 104 20.33 -15.93 32.69
N THR A 105 19.96 -17.15 32.35
CA THR A 105 18.62 -17.47 31.84
C THR A 105 17.61 -17.41 32.98
N LEU A 106 16.53 -16.66 32.79
CA LEU A 106 15.45 -16.54 33.76
C LEU A 106 14.63 -17.84 33.86
N PRO A 107 14.06 -18.16 35.02
CA PRO A 107 13.26 -19.39 35.19
C PRO A 107 11.95 -19.36 34.39
N THR A 108 11.37 -18.19 34.18
CA THR A 108 10.09 -17.99 33.52
C THR A 108 10.19 -18.30 32.02
N VAL A 109 9.21 -19.06 31.51
CA VAL A 109 8.94 -19.22 30.07
C VAL A 109 7.84 -18.26 29.72
N PHE A 110 8.18 -17.26 28.89
CA PHE A 110 7.27 -16.20 28.45
C PHE A 110 6.41 -16.64 27.27
N GLY A 111 5.33 -15.89 27.00
CA GLY A 111 4.38 -16.19 25.94
C GLY A 111 3.37 -17.30 26.29
N ARG A 112 3.31 -17.72 27.54
CA ARG A 112 2.41 -18.77 28.07
C ARG A 112 1.39 -18.25 29.09
N GLY A 113 1.52 -16.98 29.50
CA GLY A 113 0.69 -16.35 30.52
C GLY A 113 -0.69 -15.92 30.02
N ALA A 114 -1.03 -14.64 30.18
CA ALA A 114 -2.32 -14.08 29.77
C ALA A 114 -2.42 -13.84 28.24
N PRO A 115 -3.63 -13.91 27.67
CA PRO A 115 -3.86 -13.61 26.26
C PRO A 115 -3.77 -12.11 25.92
N GLU A 116 -3.89 -11.23 26.91
CA GLU A 116 -3.72 -9.80 26.76
C GLU A 116 -2.25 -9.39 26.93
N TRP A 117 -1.86 -8.28 26.29
CA TRP A 117 -0.56 -7.68 26.51
C TRP A 117 -0.37 -7.22 27.95
N ASN A 118 0.57 -7.84 28.66
CA ASN A 118 0.84 -7.56 30.07
C ASN A 118 2.34 -7.67 30.39
N TRP A 119 2.72 -7.22 31.60
CA TRP A 119 4.05 -7.37 32.13
C TRP A 119 4.15 -8.63 32.94
N GLU A 120 4.95 -9.59 32.50
CA GLU A 120 5.22 -10.85 33.19
C GLU A 120 6.56 -10.76 33.95
N SER A 121 6.58 -11.29 35.17
CA SER A 121 7.81 -11.30 35.99
C SER A 121 8.77 -12.39 35.52
N GLY A 122 9.99 -12.01 35.25
CA GLY A 122 11.14 -12.90 35.03
C GLY A 122 11.89 -13.27 36.32
N GLY A 123 11.47 -12.73 37.47
CA GLY A 123 12.19 -12.87 38.73
C GLY A 123 13.22 -11.76 38.96
N ALA A 124 14.19 -12.06 39.87
CA ALA A 124 15.26 -11.13 40.19
C ALA A 124 16.63 -11.70 39.77
N VAL A 125 17.53 -10.78 39.36
CA VAL A 125 18.92 -11.09 39.01
C VAL A 125 19.86 -10.09 39.70
N ARG A 126 21.00 -10.56 40.15
CA ARG A 126 22.07 -9.66 40.62
C ARG A 126 22.91 -9.24 39.44
N LEU A 127 22.99 -7.93 39.23
CA LEU A 127 23.75 -7.31 38.13
C LEU A 127 24.84 -6.39 38.74
N GLU A 128 25.97 -6.32 38.05
CA GLU A 128 27.01 -5.33 38.33
C GLU A 128 26.76 -4.09 37.47
N LYS A 129 27.20 -2.92 37.96
CA LYS A 129 27.19 -1.68 37.18
C LYS A 129 27.97 -1.85 35.89
N GLY A 130 27.41 -1.35 34.79
CA GLY A 130 28.04 -1.38 33.47
C GLY A 130 27.18 -2.05 32.42
N GLU A 131 27.77 -2.40 31.29
CA GLU A 131 27.07 -2.99 30.14
C GLU A 131 26.60 -4.42 30.45
N VAL A 132 25.33 -4.69 30.20
CA VAL A 132 24.68 -5.98 30.41
C VAL A 132 23.93 -6.38 29.14
N GLU A 133 24.08 -7.64 28.73
CA GLU A 133 23.33 -8.21 27.61
C GLU A 133 21.96 -8.71 28.09
N VAL A 134 20.91 -8.35 27.32
CA VAL A 134 19.56 -8.92 27.40
C VAL A 134 19.34 -9.74 26.14
N ARG A 135 18.93 -11.00 26.26
CA ARG A 135 18.78 -11.96 25.15
C ARG A 135 17.40 -12.58 25.16
N LEU A 136 16.76 -12.67 23.99
CA LEU A 136 15.51 -13.39 23.75
C LEU A 136 15.84 -14.66 22.96
N THR A 137 15.46 -15.82 23.50
CA THR A 137 15.65 -17.14 22.86
C THR A 137 14.30 -17.77 22.55
N ASP A 138 14.00 -17.93 21.28
CA ASP A 138 12.80 -18.59 20.76
C ASP A 138 12.84 -20.09 21.08
N LEU A 139 11.67 -20.69 21.39
CA LEU A 139 11.58 -22.11 21.74
C LEU A 139 10.88 -22.98 20.69
N ASP A 140 10.06 -22.39 19.83
CA ASP A 140 9.20 -23.19 18.93
C ASP A 140 9.06 -22.64 17.50
N GLY A 141 9.48 -21.41 17.22
CA GLY A 141 9.38 -20.79 15.90
C GLY A 141 7.99 -20.33 15.48
N PHE A 142 7.07 -20.27 16.45
CA PHE A 142 5.67 -19.93 16.18
C PHE A 142 5.25 -18.65 16.92
N ASP A 143 5.80 -17.53 16.47
CA ASP A 143 5.30 -16.19 16.76
C ASP A 143 5.33 -15.77 18.23
N GLY A 144 6.35 -16.17 18.99
CA GLY A 144 6.63 -15.62 20.32
C GLY A 144 6.79 -14.10 20.25
N ARG A 145 6.27 -13.36 21.25
CA ARG A 145 6.14 -11.88 21.17
C ARG A 145 6.71 -11.19 22.39
N CYS A 146 7.61 -10.23 22.16
CA CYS A 146 8.22 -9.39 23.20
C CYS A 146 8.08 -7.89 22.83
N ALA A 147 7.29 -7.17 23.62
CA ALA A 147 7.09 -5.72 23.47
C ALA A 147 8.00 -4.88 24.39
N GLY A 148 9.08 -5.47 24.85
CA GLY A 148 10.13 -4.83 25.64
C GLY A 148 10.42 -5.52 26.96
N VAL A 149 11.57 -5.14 27.54
CA VAL A 149 12.05 -5.62 28.84
C VAL A 149 12.34 -4.43 29.73
N VAL A 150 11.98 -4.50 31.00
CA VAL A 150 12.31 -3.49 32.01
C VAL A 150 13.10 -4.16 33.14
N LEU A 151 14.27 -3.60 33.41
CA LEU A 151 15.07 -3.91 34.60
C LEU A 151 14.81 -2.82 35.62
N THR A 152 14.40 -3.16 36.84
CA THR A 152 14.10 -2.18 37.88
C THR A 152 14.35 -2.73 39.27
N GLN A 153 14.63 -1.86 40.21
CA GLN A 153 14.71 -2.20 41.64
C GLN A 153 13.33 -2.13 42.31
N GLU A 154 12.30 -1.61 41.62
CA GLU A 154 10.93 -1.58 42.13
C GLU A 154 10.27 -2.98 42.13
N ALA A 155 9.47 -3.25 43.14
CA ALA A 155 8.75 -4.51 43.27
C ALA A 155 7.49 -4.58 42.37
N THR A 156 6.95 -3.41 42.01
CA THR A 156 5.72 -3.30 41.22
C THR A 156 5.99 -3.44 39.73
N PRO A 157 5.10 -4.11 38.97
CA PRO A 157 5.22 -4.20 37.54
C PRO A 157 5.12 -2.81 36.87
N PRO A 158 5.82 -2.59 35.73
CA PRO A 158 5.64 -1.39 34.93
C PRO A 158 4.17 -1.24 34.47
N LYS A 159 3.75 -0.01 34.21
CA LYS A 159 2.41 0.28 33.69
C LYS A 159 2.46 0.66 32.21
N GLY A 160 1.47 0.24 31.44
CA GLY A 160 1.32 0.57 30.02
C GLY A 160 2.41 -0.01 29.11
N ALA A 161 2.55 0.55 27.92
CA ALA A 161 3.55 0.19 26.92
C ALA A 161 4.81 1.06 27.07
N LEU A 162 5.92 0.63 26.47
CA LEU A 162 7.09 1.48 26.23
C LEU A 162 6.79 2.39 25.01
N SER A 163 6.00 3.44 25.25
CA SER A 163 5.52 4.33 24.19
C SER A 163 6.60 5.30 23.72
N PRO A 164 6.74 5.53 22.40
CA PRO A 164 7.63 6.54 21.87
C PRO A 164 7.17 7.98 22.20
N GLU A 165 5.91 8.19 22.55
CA GLU A 165 5.37 9.51 22.90
C GLU A 165 6.06 10.15 24.12
N ALA A 166 6.57 9.31 25.01
CA ALA A 166 7.33 9.77 26.19
C ALA A 166 8.76 10.21 25.86
N GLN A 167 9.26 9.94 24.64
CA GLN A 167 10.63 10.28 24.25
C GLN A 167 10.71 11.72 23.72
N PRO A 168 11.80 12.45 23.97
CA PRO A 168 12.01 13.76 23.39
C PRO A 168 12.26 13.67 21.88
N VAL A 169 11.90 14.73 21.15
CA VAL A 169 12.25 14.85 19.73
C VAL A 169 13.76 15.00 19.58
N ALA A 170 14.38 14.03 18.91
CA ALA A 170 15.84 13.99 18.73
C ALA A 170 16.30 14.63 17.41
N GLU A 171 15.41 14.70 16.41
CA GLU A 171 15.70 15.26 15.08
C GLU A 171 14.46 15.97 14.53
N THR A 172 14.68 17.07 13.80
CA THR A 172 13.64 17.73 13.01
C THR A 172 14.05 17.78 11.54
N VAL A 173 13.20 17.23 10.67
CA VAL A 173 13.33 17.25 9.21
C VAL A 173 12.37 18.28 8.64
N ARG A 174 12.86 19.22 7.83
CA ARG A 174 12.04 20.26 7.17
C ARG A 174 11.93 20.00 5.68
N ALA A 175 10.70 20.04 5.18
CA ALA A 175 10.37 19.86 3.78
C ALA A 175 9.27 20.84 3.35
N ASP A 176 8.98 20.93 2.04
CA ASP A 176 7.80 21.64 1.53
C ASP A 176 6.56 20.73 1.63
N PHE A 177 6.78 19.41 1.46
CA PHE A 177 5.74 18.39 1.42
C PHE A 177 6.18 17.13 2.20
N VAL A 178 5.36 16.69 3.16
CA VAL A 178 5.57 15.45 3.92
C VAL A 178 4.56 14.42 3.46
N VAL A 179 5.05 13.29 2.95
CA VAL A 179 4.24 12.14 2.55
C VAL A 179 4.44 11.02 3.59
N VAL A 180 3.37 10.61 4.25
CA VAL A 180 3.40 9.52 5.23
C VAL A 180 2.78 8.26 4.63
N GLY A 181 3.59 7.22 4.48
CA GLY A 181 3.26 5.96 3.82
C GLY A 181 3.94 5.82 2.47
N GLY A 182 4.89 4.89 2.38
CA GLY A 182 5.65 4.56 1.16
C GLY A 182 5.01 3.44 0.33
N GLY A 183 3.70 3.26 0.40
CA GLY A 183 2.95 2.46 -0.56
C GLY A 183 3.08 3.01 -1.97
N LEU A 184 2.61 2.28 -2.99
CA LEU A 184 2.74 2.74 -4.38
C LEU A 184 2.16 4.16 -4.59
N PRO A 185 0.99 4.54 -4.03
CA PRO A 185 0.47 5.91 -4.13
C PRO A 185 1.37 6.95 -3.48
N GLY A 186 1.85 6.73 -2.25
CA GLY A 186 2.70 7.68 -1.55
C GLY A 186 4.08 7.84 -2.22
N THR A 187 4.65 6.75 -2.74
CA THR A 187 5.88 6.80 -3.53
C THR A 187 5.68 7.63 -4.81
N CYS A 188 4.53 7.45 -5.51
CA CYS A 188 4.18 8.27 -6.66
C CYS A 188 4.03 9.76 -6.30
N ALA A 189 3.38 10.07 -5.17
CA ALA A 189 3.22 11.45 -4.71
C ALA A 189 4.56 12.12 -4.41
N ALA A 190 5.45 11.41 -3.72
CA ALA A 190 6.77 11.93 -3.39
C ALA A 190 7.63 12.18 -4.63
N VAL A 191 7.69 11.23 -5.58
CA VAL A 191 8.50 11.37 -6.79
C VAL A 191 7.92 12.44 -7.73
N ALA A 192 6.59 12.49 -7.92
CA ALA A 192 5.95 13.52 -8.74
C ALA A 192 6.27 14.92 -8.22
N ALA A 193 6.12 15.14 -6.91
CA ALA A 193 6.43 16.43 -6.29
C ALA A 193 7.93 16.80 -6.39
N ALA A 194 8.81 15.84 -6.10
CA ALA A 194 10.26 16.06 -6.15
C ALA A 194 10.76 16.41 -7.56
N ARG A 195 10.21 15.78 -8.60
CA ARG A 195 10.52 16.08 -10.00
C ARG A 195 10.05 17.49 -10.44
N ARG A 196 9.14 18.10 -9.67
CA ARG A 196 8.76 19.53 -9.82
C ARG A 196 9.63 20.47 -8.99
N GLY A 197 10.66 19.96 -8.33
CA GLY A 197 11.68 20.76 -7.64
C GLY A 197 11.35 21.11 -6.19
N ILE A 198 10.24 20.65 -5.61
CA ILE A 198 9.94 20.87 -4.20
C ILE A 198 10.61 19.83 -3.30
N LYS A 199 10.96 20.22 -2.08
CA LYS A 199 11.57 19.32 -1.09
C LYS A 199 10.51 18.43 -0.46
N VAL A 200 10.74 17.12 -0.50
CA VAL A 200 9.81 16.11 0.01
C VAL A 200 10.45 15.29 1.12
N ALA A 201 9.73 15.02 2.21
CA ALA A 201 10.07 13.96 3.14
C ALA A 201 9.08 12.78 2.93
N LEU A 202 9.62 11.62 2.57
CA LEU A 202 8.83 10.38 2.44
C LEU A 202 9.11 9.48 3.65
N VAL A 203 8.05 9.29 4.47
CA VAL A 203 8.12 8.53 5.73
C VAL A 203 7.45 7.17 5.54
N GLN A 204 8.21 6.09 5.76
CA GLN A 204 7.75 4.71 5.60
C GLN A 204 8.11 3.87 6.82
N ASP A 205 7.13 3.17 7.38
CA ASP A 205 7.26 2.34 8.59
C ASP A 205 8.04 1.04 8.39
N ARG A 206 8.24 0.61 7.15
CA ARG A 206 8.92 -0.64 6.77
C ARG A 206 10.22 -0.38 6.01
N PRO A 207 11.07 -1.42 5.82
CA PRO A 207 12.38 -1.25 5.17
C PRO A 207 12.30 -0.98 3.68
N MET A 208 11.14 -1.21 3.03
CA MET A 208 10.98 -1.08 1.58
C MET A 208 9.71 -0.33 1.18
N LEU A 209 9.68 0.13 -0.07
CA LEU A 209 8.58 0.85 -0.67
C LEU A 209 7.67 -0.09 -1.46
N GLY A 210 6.42 0.32 -1.65
CA GLY A 210 5.44 -0.41 -2.46
C GLY A 210 4.17 -0.82 -1.71
N GLY A 211 4.20 -0.85 -0.38
CA GLY A 211 3.03 -1.24 0.43
C GLY A 211 2.57 -2.65 0.12
N ASN A 212 1.29 -2.85 -0.21
CA ASN A 212 0.77 -4.16 -0.58
C ASN A 212 1.45 -4.76 -1.83
N ALA A 213 2.03 -3.93 -2.71
CA ALA A 213 2.78 -4.39 -3.88
C ALA A 213 4.25 -4.72 -3.59
N SER A 214 4.72 -4.62 -2.34
CA SER A 214 6.06 -5.03 -1.96
C SER A 214 6.17 -6.55 -1.83
N SER A 215 7.40 -7.06 -1.83
CA SER A 215 7.68 -8.48 -1.57
C SER A 215 7.25 -8.93 -0.16
N GLU A 216 7.03 -8.01 0.77
CA GLU A 216 6.59 -8.30 2.13
C GLU A 216 5.12 -8.76 2.21
N ILE A 217 4.24 -8.28 1.30
CA ILE A 217 2.80 -8.60 1.29
C ILE A 217 2.42 -9.38 0.03
N ARG A 218 3.09 -9.10 -1.12
CA ARG A 218 3.05 -9.90 -2.35
C ARG A 218 1.76 -9.79 -3.17
N VAL A 219 0.97 -8.75 -2.97
CA VAL A 219 -0.18 -8.50 -3.85
C VAL A 219 0.32 -7.83 -5.14
N TRP A 220 0.07 -8.46 -6.28
CA TRP A 220 0.40 -7.86 -7.56
C TRP A 220 -0.43 -6.60 -7.83
N SER A 221 0.20 -5.58 -8.44
CA SER A 221 -0.44 -4.30 -8.69
C SER A 221 -1.32 -4.36 -9.94
N GLY A 222 -2.64 -4.46 -9.75
CA GLY A 222 -3.64 -4.41 -10.83
C GLY A 222 -4.14 -2.99 -11.07
N GLY A 223 -4.93 -2.84 -12.14
CA GLY A 223 -5.59 -1.60 -12.50
C GLY A 223 -4.85 -0.78 -13.56
N GLU A 224 -5.45 0.32 -13.94
CA GLU A 224 -5.01 1.18 -15.04
C GLU A 224 -3.69 1.92 -14.71
N THR A 225 -2.75 1.96 -15.66
CA THR A 225 -1.44 2.63 -15.54
C THR A 225 -1.34 3.83 -16.46
N ARG A 226 -2.24 4.80 -16.29
CA ARG A 226 -2.33 5.98 -17.17
C ARG A 226 -1.03 6.78 -17.26
N TYR A 227 -0.34 6.97 -16.13
CA TYR A 227 0.85 7.82 -16.04
C TYR A 227 2.14 7.02 -16.16
N ASP A 228 3.14 7.60 -16.87
CA ASP A 228 4.47 6.99 -17.03
C ASP A 228 5.13 6.69 -15.68
N LEU A 229 4.96 7.59 -14.70
CA LEU A 229 5.50 7.41 -13.35
C LEU A 229 4.92 6.17 -12.66
N VAL A 230 3.62 5.89 -12.85
CA VAL A 230 3.01 4.66 -12.31
C VAL A 230 3.66 3.43 -12.95
N ARG A 231 3.84 3.43 -14.28
CA ARG A 231 4.52 2.33 -15.00
C ARG A 231 5.98 2.18 -14.56
N GLU A 232 6.66 3.29 -14.33
CA GLU A 232 8.04 3.30 -13.85
C GLU A 232 8.18 2.64 -12.47
N LEU A 233 7.33 3.03 -11.50
CA LEU A 233 7.40 2.58 -10.10
C LEU A 233 6.79 1.20 -9.87
N ARG A 234 5.77 0.84 -10.62
CA ARG A 234 5.12 -0.44 -10.54
C ARG A 234 6.06 -1.61 -10.87
N GLY A 235 6.92 -1.46 -11.89
CA GLY A 235 7.79 -2.51 -12.38
C GLY A 235 7.08 -3.49 -13.33
N ARG A 236 7.65 -4.69 -13.51
CA ARG A 236 7.06 -5.72 -14.37
C ARG A 236 5.93 -6.45 -13.65
N PHE A 237 4.90 -6.75 -14.40
CA PHE A 237 3.76 -7.53 -13.93
C PHE A 237 4.09 -9.03 -13.95
N THR A 238 4.60 -9.55 -12.85
CA THR A 238 4.74 -11.00 -12.64
C THR A 238 4.69 -11.32 -11.15
N ASN A 239 4.14 -12.48 -10.81
CA ASN A 239 3.94 -12.92 -9.42
C ASN A 239 5.13 -13.73 -8.87
N SER A 240 6.27 -13.79 -9.54
CA SER A 240 7.42 -14.49 -8.99
C SER A 240 8.11 -13.68 -7.90
N ASP A 241 8.61 -14.34 -6.87
CA ASP A 241 9.29 -13.70 -5.74
C ASP A 241 10.53 -12.91 -6.21
N ALA A 242 11.27 -13.42 -7.18
CA ALA A 242 12.39 -12.71 -7.76
C ALA A 242 11.98 -11.38 -8.42
N ASN A 243 10.84 -11.34 -9.09
CA ASN A 243 10.34 -10.11 -9.71
C ASN A 243 9.81 -9.11 -8.69
N LEU A 244 9.17 -9.55 -7.60
CA LEU A 244 8.73 -8.67 -6.52
C LEU A 244 9.93 -7.99 -5.85
N ALA A 245 10.98 -8.74 -5.52
CA ALA A 245 12.21 -8.20 -4.97
C ALA A 245 12.91 -7.21 -5.93
N LEU A 246 12.91 -7.48 -7.24
CA LEU A 246 13.42 -6.56 -8.25
C LEU A 246 12.58 -5.28 -8.34
N CYS A 247 11.25 -5.38 -8.18
CA CYS A 247 10.38 -4.21 -8.14
C CYS A 247 10.63 -3.35 -6.89
N ASP A 248 10.88 -3.96 -5.73
CA ASP A 248 11.25 -3.25 -4.51
C ASP A 248 12.57 -2.51 -4.68
N ALA A 249 13.60 -3.19 -5.15
CA ALA A 249 14.92 -2.60 -5.42
C ALA A 249 14.82 -1.44 -6.45
N ARG A 250 13.99 -1.59 -7.47
CA ARG A 250 13.72 -0.54 -8.45
C ARG A 250 13.09 0.68 -7.83
N ARG A 251 12.03 0.54 -7.01
CA ARG A 251 11.38 1.66 -6.32
C ARG A 251 12.34 2.38 -5.39
N MET A 252 13.11 1.62 -4.60
CA MET A 252 14.12 2.19 -3.70
C MET A 252 15.16 3.00 -4.47
N ARG A 253 15.66 2.49 -5.62
CA ARG A 253 16.62 3.20 -6.45
C ARG A 253 16.03 4.47 -7.04
N ILE A 254 14.83 4.40 -7.64
CA ILE A 254 14.18 5.59 -8.23
C ILE A 254 14.04 6.71 -7.21
N VAL A 255 13.59 6.37 -5.98
CA VAL A 255 13.46 7.38 -4.91
C VAL A 255 14.82 7.87 -4.42
N ALA A 256 15.83 7.01 -4.36
CA ALA A 256 17.19 7.42 -3.96
C ALA A 256 17.87 8.33 -4.99
N ASP A 257 17.53 8.18 -6.27
CA ASP A 257 18.05 9.02 -7.36
C ASP A 257 17.41 10.44 -7.36
N GLU A 258 16.27 10.62 -6.67
CA GLU A 258 15.58 11.92 -6.54
C GLU A 258 16.19 12.75 -5.40
N THR A 259 17.07 13.68 -5.72
CA THR A 259 17.83 14.48 -4.72
C THR A 259 16.94 15.36 -3.83
N ASN A 260 15.72 15.64 -4.26
CA ASN A 260 14.73 16.41 -3.49
C ASN A 260 13.93 15.55 -2.50
N ILE A 261 14.18 14.22 -2.39
CA ILE A 261 13.47 13.35 -1.45
C ILE A 261 14.37 12.97 -0.28
N ALA A 262 13.94 13.35 0.92
CA ALA A 262 14.47 12.79 2.18
C ALA A 262 13.69 11.52 2.51
N LEU A 263 14.17 10.35 2.04
CA LEU A 263 13.56 9.06 2.34
C LEU A 263 13.88 8.61 3.78
N ARG A 264 12.84 8.26 4.54
CA ARG A 264 12.93 7.71 5.90
C ARG A 264 12.16 6.39 5.97
N VAL A 265 12.83 5.29 5.67
CA VAL A 265 12.32 3.92 5.89
C VAL A 265 12.52 3.49 7.35
N ASN A 266 11.82 2.44 7.78
CA ASN A 266 11.78 2.00 9.18
C ASN A 266 11.45 3.15 10.12
N THR A 267 10.57 4.04 9.71
CA THR A 267 10.19 5.25 10.45
C THR A 267 8.66 5.29 10.56
N ARG A 268 8.15 4.93 11.74
CA ARG A 268 6.71 4.81 12.00
C ARG A 268 6.15 6.11 12.55
N ALA A 269 5.27 6.77 11.78
CA ALA A 269 4.51 7.91 12.27
C ALA A 269 3.53 7.48 13.37
N PHE A 270 3.35 8.30 14.40
CA PHE A 270 2.47 8.01 15.54
C PHE A 270 1.64 9.20 16.04
N GLY A 271 1.78 10.38 15.42
CA GLY A 271 0.99 11.54 15.80
C GLY A 271 1.28 12.79 14.98
N VAL A 272 0.42 13.79 15.10
CA VAL A 272 0.58 15.10 14.48
C VAL A 272 0.54 16.22 15.52
N GLU A 273 1.20 17.33 15.21
CA GLU A 273 1.05 18.60 15.94
C GLU A 273 0.33 19.57 14.99
N LYS A 274 -0.52 20.44 15.56
CA LYS A 274 -1.36 21.36 14.80
C LYS A 274 -1.02 22.80 15.09
N ASN A 275 -1.18 23.65 14.10
CA ASN A 275 -1.18 25.09 14.23
C ASN A 275 -2.49 25.59 14.89
N ALA A 276 -2.52 26.84 15.33
CA ALA A 276 -3.70 27.44 15.95
C ALA A 276 -4.92 27.52 14.99
N ASP A 277 -4.70 27.56 13.68
CA ASP A 277 -5.73 27.55 12.63
C ASP A 277 -6.27 26.14 12.30
N GLY A 278 -5.77 25.10 12.98
CA GLY A 278 -6.17 23.72 12.76
C GLY A 278 -5.42 22.99 11.65
N THR A 279 -4.55 23.64 10.91
CA THR A 279 -3.67 22.97 9.93
C THR A 279 -2.62 22.11 10.62
N ILE A 280 -2.06 21.13 9.91
CA ILE A 280 -0.97 20.30 10.42
C ILE A 280 0.32 21.14 10.40
N ALA A 281 1.02 21.19 11.54
CA ALA A 281 2.33 21.81 11.69
C ALA A 281 3.45 20.80 11.47
N SER A 282 3.30 19.60 12.04
CA SER A 282 4.29 18.53 11.94
C SER A 282 3.69 17.13 12.13
N VAL A 283 4.43 16.13 11.65
CA VAL A 283 4.21 14.70 11.96
C VAL A 283 5.33 14.22 12.84
N LYS A 284 5.01 13.50 13.93
CA LYS A 284 5.99 12.80 14.78
C LYS A 284 6.08 11.34 14.37
N ALA A 285 7.30 10.82 14.28
CA ALA A 285 7.55 9.43 13.93
C ALA A 285 8.71 8.85 14.77
N LEU A 286 8.68 7.53 14.97
CA LEU A 286 9.74 6.76 15.61
C LEU A 286 10.66 6.16 14.55
N ASP A 287 11.93 6.51 14.57
CA ASP A 287 13.00 5.80 13.85
C ASP A 287 13.22 4.45 14.55
N LEU A 288 12.70 3.39 13.93
CA LEU A 288 12.71 2.03 14.46
C LEU A 288 14.11 1.39 14.51
N LYS A 289 15.10 1.97 13.82
CA LYS A 289 16.49 1.48 13.87
C LYS A 289 17.32 2.15 14.96
N ARG A 290 16.99 3.40 15.28
CA ARG A 290 17.79 4.20 16.21
C ARG A 290 17.07 4.50 17.51
N ASN A 291 15.85 4.03 17.68
CA ASN A 291 14.98 4.30 18.84
C ASN A 291 14.95 5.80 19.20
N ARG A 292 14.62 6.64 18.23
CA ARG A 292 14.54 8.09 18.42
C ARG A 292 13.32 8.69 17.74
N VAL A 293 12.75 9.71 18.35
CA VAL A 293 11.64 10.45 17.79
C VAL A 293 12.13 11.50 16.80
N VAL A 294 11.56 11.49 15.60
CA VAL A 294 11.82 12.44 14.53
C VAL A 294 10.55 13.25 14.28
N ARG A 295 10.69 14.57 14.17
CA ARG A 295 9.61 15.50 13.79
C ARG A 295 9.80 15.88 12.32
N PHE A 296 8.71 15.83 11.54
CA PHE A 296 8.67 16.24 10.14
C PHE A 296 7.80 17.49 10.00
N GLU A 297 8.40 18.62 9.69
CA GLU A 297 7.74 19.91 9.51
C GLU A 297 7.58 20.24 8.03
N ALA A 298 6.37 20.69 7.63
CA ALA A 298 6.09 21.11 6.25
C ALA A 298 4.90 22.06 6.17
N HIS A 299 4.71 22.67 5.00
CA HIS A 299 3.49 23.41 4.68
C HIS A 299 2.35 22.51 4.22
N LEU A 300 2.68 21.40 3.55
CA LEU A 300 1.73 20.45 2.97
C LEU A 300 2.02 19.02 3.44
N PHE A 301 0.96 18.26 3.63
CA PHE A 301 1.02 16.87 4.09
C PHE A 301 0.18 15.98 3.17
N CYS A 302 0.58 14.71 3.04
CA CYS A 302 -0.20 13.68 2.35
C CYS A 302 -0.33 12.44 3.24
N ASP A 303 -1.57 12.06 3.52
CA ASP A 303 -1.87 10.76 4.12
C ASP A 303 -1.88 9.70 3.02
N ALA A 304 -0.83 8.88 2.98
CA ALA A 304 -0.70 7.70 2.14
C ALA A 304 -0.51 6.43 3.00
N THR A 305 -0.89 6.49 4.29
CA THR A 305 -0.75 5.39 5.25
C THR A 305 -1.65 4.20 4.90
N GLY A 306 -2.65 4.44 4.07
CA GLY A 306 -3.70 3.48 3.71
C GLY A 306 -4.77 3.33 4.78
N ASP A 307 -4.46 3.59 6.04
CA ASP A 307 -5.42 3.53 7.16
C ASP A 307 -5.90 4.92 7.60
N GLY A 308 -5.51 6.00 6.89
CA GLY A 308 -5.94 7.37 7.18
C GLY A 308 -5.43 7.91 8.52
N TRP A 309 -4.23 7.51 8.96
CA TRP A 309 -3.72 7.87 10.28
C TRP A 309 -3.41 9.35 10.42
N VAL A 310 -2.77 9.96 9.42
CA VAL A 310 -2.43 11.40 9.49
C VAL A 310 -3.70 12.24 9.57
N GLY A 311 -4.69 11.90 8.74
CA GLY A 311 -5.99 12.55 8.78
C GLY A 311 -6.71 12.36 10.11
N TYR A 312 -6.71 11.13 10.63
CA TYR A 312 -7.32 10.81 11.93
C TYR A 312 -6.71 11.64 13.07
N TRP A 313 -5.39 11.66 13.19
CA TRP A 313 -4.71 12.45 14.24
C TRP A 313 -4.90 13.97 14.06
N ALA A 314 -5.02 14.43 12.80
CA ALA A 314 -5.27 15.83 12.51
C ALA A 314 -6.74 16.27 12.78
N GLY A 315 -7.66 15.32 12.97
CA GLY A 315 -9.08 15.57 13.12
C GLY A 315 -9.78 15.81 11.79
N ALA A 316 -9.26 15.20 10.70
CA ALA A 316 -9.98 15.17 9.44
C ALA A 316 -11.25 14.32 9.57
N ASP A 317 -12.28 14.69 8.85
CA ASP A 317 -13.50 13.89 8.77
C ASP A 317 -13.21 12.56 8.07
N TRP A 318 -13.75 11.48 8.59
CA TRP A 318 -13.52 10.13 8.06
C TRP A 318 -14.73 9.21 8.28
N ARG A 319 -14.75 8.10 7.54
CA ARG A 319 -15.70 6.98 7.69
C ARG A 319 -14.98 5.64 7.64
N MET A 320 -15.59 4.62 8.22
CA MET A 320 -15.21 3.22 8.15
C MET A 320 -16.47 2.37 8.24
N GLY A 321 -16.52 1.23 7.57
CA GLY A 321 -17.73 0.43 7.44
C GLY A 321 -18.54 0.79 6.19
N ARG A 322 -19.71 0.16 6.02
CA ARG A 322 -20.58 0.35 4.86
C ARG A 322 -21.63 1.42 5.15
N GLU A 323 -21.79 2.34 4.22
CA GLU A 323 -22.87 3.33 4.22
C GLU A 323 -24.22 2.65 3.94
N ALA A 324 -25.31 3.23 4.46
CA ALA A 324 -26.65 2.79 4.13
C ALA A 324 -26.99 3.14 2.67
N LYS A 325 -27.76 2.28 2.01
CA LYS A 325 -28.27 2.50 0.65
C LYS A 325 -28.96 3.87 0.49
N SER A 326 -29.67 4.33 1.51
CA SER A 326 -30.37 5.60 1.51
C SER A 326 -29.43 6.83 1.49
N GLU A 327 -28.15 6.71 1.90
CA GLU A 327 -27.24 7.86 1.94
C GLU A 327 -26.78 8.31 0.54
N TYR A 328 -26.36 7.36 -0.29
CA TYR A 328 -25.82 7.63 -1.64
C TYR A 328 -26.68 7.00 -2.74
N GLY A 329 -27.70 6.19 -2.38
CA GLY A 329 -28.56 5.47 -3.29
C GLY A 329 -27.80 4.42 -4.10
N GLU A 330 -26.82 3.78 -3.48
CA GLU A 330 -25.98 2.73 -4.06
C GLU A 330 -26.72 1.39 -4.07
N SER A 331 -26.66 0.68 -5.19
CA SER A 331 -27.44 -0.57 -5.37
C SER A 331 -26.85 -1.72 -4.57
N LEU A 332 -25.51 -1.71 -4.36
CA LEU A 332 -24.75 -2.74 -3.66
C LEU A 332 -24.57 -2.45 -2.16
N ALA A 333 -25.03 -1.28 -1.70
CA ALA A 333 -24.96 -0.93 -0.28
C ALA A 333 -26.05 -1.65 0.54
N PRO A 334 -25.80 -1.95 1.83
CA PRO A 334 -26.79 -2.54 2.71
C PRO A 334 -27.93 -1.53 3.00
N GLU A 335 -29.09 -2.04 3.41
CA GLU A 335 -30.24 -1.20 3.76
C GLU A 335 -29.96 -0.29 4.97
N LYS A 336 -29.12 -0.73 5.90
CA LYS A 336 -28.65 0.03 7.07
C LYS A 336 -27.13 0.04 7.10
N ALA A 337 -26.55 1.17 7.46
CA ALA A 337 -25.12 1.28 7.68
C ALA A 337 -24.62 0.31 8.76
N ASP A 338 -23.45 -0.25 8.58
CA ASP A 338 -22.79 -1.17 9.51
C ASP A 338 -21.26 -0.95 9.56
N GLY A 339 -20.58 -1.74 10.38
CA GLY A 339 -19.14 -1.65 10.57
C GLY A 339 -18.31 -2.52 9.60
N ASP A 340 -18.93 -3.24 8.68
CA ASP A 340 -18.23 -4.16 7.78
C ASP A 340 -17.31 -3.43 6.81
N THR A 341 -16.12 -4.02 6.60
CA THR A 341 -15.13 -3.53 5.63
C THR A 341 -14.69 -4.68 4.72
N LEU A 342 -13.98 -4.38 3.66
CA LEU A 342 -13.24 -5.41 2.94
C LEU A 342 -12.16 -5.99 3.86
N GLY A 343 -12.03 -7.31 3.89
CA GLY A 343 -11.10 -8.01 4.79
C GLY A 343 -9.62 -7.78 4.48
N ALA A 344 -8.77 -8.42 5.26
CA ALA A 344 -7.33 -8.46 5.03
C ALA A 344 -6.86 -9.88 4.72
N SER A 345 -5.83 -10.01 3.88
CA SER A 345 -5.26 -11.29 3.48
C SER A 345 -3.85 -11.50 3.97
N LEU A 346 -3.50 -12.78 4.16
CA LEU A 346 -2.11 -13.25 4.18
C LEU A 346 -1.92 -14.20 2.99
N MET A 347 -1.08 -13.81 2.04
CA MET A 347 -0.72 -14.66 0.89
C MET A 347 0.54 -15.46 1.23
N TRP A 348 0.42 -16.77 1.32
CA TRP A 348 1.51 -17.63 1.74
C TRP A 348 1.78 -18.75 0.73
N THR A 349 3.01 -19.26 0.73
CA THR A 349 3.43 -20.31 -0.19
C THR A 349 4.31 -21.35 0.49
N SER A 350 4.33 -22.54 -0.09
CA SER A 350 5.35 -23.55 0.19
C SER A 350 6.20 -23.84 -1.04
N VAL A 351 7.35 -24.42 -0.81
CA VAL A 351 8.25 -24.97 -1.84
C VAL A 351 8.44 -26.46 -1.62
N VAL A 352 8.71 -27.19 -2.69
CA VAL A 352 9.05 -28.61 -2.60
C VAL A 352 10.56 -28.75 -2.37
N ALA A 353 10.95 -29.21 -1.20
CA ALA A 353 12.34 -29.46 -0.84
C ALA A 353 12.87 -30.77 -1.45
N ASN A 354 14.19 -30.94 -1.50
CA ASN A 354 14.83 -32.14 -2.02
C ASN A 354 14.73 -33.35 -1.07
N ALA A 355 14.27 -33.15 0.16
CA ALA A 355 14.11 -34.18 1.20
C ALA A 355 12.86 -33.89 2.04
N PRO A 356 12.35 -34.87 2.79
CA PRO A 356 11.25 -34.65 3.73
C PRO A 356 11.55 -33.54 4.72
N VAL A 357 10.56 -32.65 4.93
CA VAL A 357 10.61 -31.54 5.89
C VAL A 357 9.54 -31.77 6.95
N GLU A 358 9.96 -31.82 8.21
CA GLU A 358 9.02 -31.94 9.32
C GLU A 358 8.29 -30.60 9.55
N PHE A 359 6.98 -30.68 9.71
CA PHE A 359 6.15 -29.57 10.17
C PHE A 359 4.94 -30.14 10.90
N SER A 360 4.67 -29.64 12.09
CA SER A 360 3.54 -30.08 12.91
C SER A 360 3.02 -28.93 13.75
N ALA A 361 1.76 -28.59 13.56
CA ALA A 361 1.06 -27.58 14.35
C ALA A 361 -0.35 -28.09 14.76
N PRO A 362 -0.44 -29.18 15.56
CA PRO A 362 -1.73 -29.79 15.91
C PRO A 362 -2.64 -28.83 16.69
N TRP A 363 -2.07 -27.90 17.42
CA TRP A 363 -2.78 -26.84 18.12
C TRP A 363 -3.48 -25.85 17.15
N ALA A 364 -3.01 -25.71 15.92
CA ALA A 364 -3.59 -24.84 14.91
C ALA A 364 -4.62 -25.55 14.02
N GLU A 365 -4.59 -26.89 13.92
CA GLU A 365 -5.45 -27.66 13.00
C GLU A 365 -6.97 -27.42 13.18
N PRO A 366 -7.52 -27.25 14.39
CA PRO A 366 -8.93 -26.90 14.56
C PRO A 366 -9.30 -25.60 13.85
N HIS A 367 -8.35 -24.66 13.76
CA HIS A 367 -8.56 -23.34 13.13
C HIS A 367 -8.54 -23.39 11.60
N ALA A 368 -8.06 -24.47 11.01
CA ALA A 368 -8.14 -24.70 9.56
C ALA A 368 -9.54 -25.11 9.11
N GLN A 369 -10.46 -25.46 10.03
CA GLN A 369 -11.85 -25.80 9.72
C GLN A 369 -11.97 -26.86 8.61
N GLY A 370 -11.05 -27.85 8.62
CA GLY A 370 -11.00 -28.93 7.64
C GLY A 370 -10.41 -28.56 6.28
N VAL A 371 -9.83 -27.35 6.13
CA VAL A 371 -9.10 -26.97 4.91
C VAL A 371 -7.69 -27.56 4.97
N GLU A 372 -7.29 -28.26 3.91
CA GLU A 372 -5.93 -28.72 3.68
C GLU A 372 -5.35 -27.90 2.53
N ALA A 373 -4.22 -27.24 2.74
CA ALA A 373 -3.60 -26.40 1.74
C ALA A 373 -2.08 -26.36 1.89
N VAL A 374 -1.37 -26.23 0.78
CA VAL A 374 0.07 -25.97 0.72
C VAL A 374 0.40 -24.53 0.26
N ASN A 375 -0.60 -23.77 -0.16
CA ASN A 375 -0.52 -22.37 -0.52
C ASN A 375 -1.82 -21.66 -0.19
N GLY A 376 -1.76 -20.35 0.11
CA GLY A 376 -2.92 -19.47 0.27
C GLY A 376 -2.77 -18.23 -0.61
N TRP A 377 -3.83 -17.91 -1.36
CA TRP A 377 -3.88 -16.80 -2.29
C TRP A 377 -4.61 -15.59 -1.69
N TRP A 378 -4.98 -14.61 -2.50
CA TRP A 378 -5.70 -13.40 -2.10
C TRP A 378 -7.01 -13.67 -1.34
N ASN A 379 -7.69 -14.77 -1.65
CA ASN A 379 -8.93 -15.21 -1.00
C ASN A 379 -8.72 -15.84 0.39
N TRP A 380 -7.46 -15.99 0.84
CA TRP A 380 -7.10 -16.32 2.22
C TRP A 380 -7.25 -15.06 3.06
N GLU A 381 -8.48 -14.73 3.40
CA GLU A 381 -8.93 -13.44 3.88
C GLU A 381 -9.85 -13.56 5.09
N TYR A 382 -9.71 -12.62 6.03
CA TYR A 382 -10.50 -12.56 7.25
C TYR A 382 -10.73 -11.13 7.69
N GLY A 383 -11.76 -10.91 8.55
CA GLY A 383 -11.97 -9.67 9.27
C GLY A 383 -13.00 -8.73 8.62
N ILE A 384 -13.84 -9.22 7.70
CA ILE A 384 -14.93 -8.41 7.09
C ILE A 384 -15.82 -7.79 8.18
N HIS A 385 -16.25 -8.56 9.17
CA HIS A 385 -17.13 -8.14 10.28
C HIS A 385 -16.36 -7.65 11.52
N ARG A 386 -15.12 -7.17 11.34
CA ARG A 386 -14.25 -6.74 12.44
C ARG A 386 -13.68 -5.36 12.20
N ASP A 387 -13.37 -4.66 13.27
CA ASP A 387 -12.63 -3.40 13.16
C ASP A 387 -11.20 -3.67 12.66
N MET A 388 -10.93 -3.33 11.40
CA MET A 388 -9.66 -3.56 10.72
C MET A 388 -8.46 -2.88 11.40
N ILE A 389 -8.72 -1.90 12.26
CA ILE A 389 -7.70 -1.15 13.01
C ILE A 389 -7.59 -1.67 14.43
N ALA A 390 -8.68 -1.63 15.19
CA ALA A 390 -8.68 -2.02 16.60
C ALA A 390 -8.40 -3.51 16.82
N GLU A 391 -8.87 -4.37 15.90
CA GLU A 391 -8.71 -5.82 15.97
C GLU A 391 -7.67 -6.37 14.97
N GLY A 392 -6.86 -5.50 14.35
CA GLY A 392 -5.91 -5.89 13.30
C GLY A 392 -4.95 -7.02 13.72
N GLU A 393 -4.44 -7.02 14.97
CA GLU A 393 -3.60 -8.10 15.50
C GLU A 393 -4.37 -9.42 15.56
N ALA A 394 -5.62 -9.41 16.06
CA ALA A 394 -6.46 -10.60 16.13
C ALA A 394 -6.83 -11.15 14.74
N ILE A 395 -7.05 -10.27 13.76
CA ILE A 395 -7.28 -10.64 12.35
C ILE A 395 -6.05 -11.36 11.79
N ARG A 396 -4.85 -10.80 11.99
CA ARG A 396 -3.60 -11.44 11.58
C ARG A 396 -3.43 -12.81 12.23
N ASP A 397 -3.65 -12.89 13.53
CA ASP A 397 -3.49 -14.12 14.31
C ASP A 397 -4.44 -15.21 13.82
N ARG A 398 -5.68 -14.86 13.52
CA ARG A 398 -6.65 -15.80 12.94
C ARG A 398 -6.19 -16.38 11.60
N LEU A 399 -5.61 -15.54 10.73
CA LEU A 399 -5.08 -15.98 9.44
C LEU A 399 -3.81 -16.83 9.59
N LEU A 400 -2.92 -16.53 10.52
CA LEU A 400 -1.76 -17.37 10.85
C LEU A 400 -2.19 -18.74 11.37
N LEU A 401 -3.17 -18.78 12.28
CA LEU A 401 -3.76 -20.03 12.78
C LEU A 401 -4.35 -20.88 11.65
N ALA A 402 -5.10 -20.27 10.73
CA ALA A 402 -5.64 -20.96 9.57
C ALA A 402 -4.52 -21.51 8.66
N THR A 403 -3.47 -20.72 8.46
CA THR A 403 -2.31 -21.10 7.63
C THR A 403 -1.57 -22.29 8.24
N TYR A 404 -1.16 -22.19 9.49
CA TYR A 404 -0.42 -23.27 10.16
C TYR A 404 -1.26 -24.54 10.27
N GLY A 405 -2.55 -24.42 10.59
CA GLY A 405 -3.46 -25.56 10.68
C GLY A 405 -3.68 -26.23 9.34
N ALA A 406 -3.97 -25.49 8.29
CA ALA A 406 -4.20 -26.04 6.95
C ALA A 406 -2.94 -26.69 6.37
N PHE A 407 -1.77 -26.09 6.59
CA PHE A 407 -0.50 -26.68 6.18
C PHE A 407 -0.17 -27.94 6.99
N SER A 408 -0.39 -27.93 8.32
CA SER A 408 -0.22 -29.11 9.18
C SER A 408 -1.10 -30.28 8.72
N LEU A 409 -2.37 -30.04 8.40
CA LEU A 409 -3.26 -31.06 7.84
C LEU A 409 -2.76 -31.57 6.49
N ALA A 410 -2.35 -30.67 5.59
CA ALA A 410 -1.81 -31.05 4.28
C ALA A 410 -0.53 -31.89 4.37
N LYS A 411 0.32 -31.66 5.37
CA LYS A 411 1.54 -32.43 5.63
C LYS A 411 1.31 -33.89 6.01
N ARG A 412 0.10 -34.27 6.41
CA ARG A 412 -0.27 -35.66 6.68
C ARG A 412 -0.39 -36.50 5.41
N ARG A 413 -0.48 -35.86 4.25
CA ARG A 413 -0.54 -36.52 2.95
C ARG A 413 0.86 -36.85 2.43
N PRO A 414 1.12 -38.10 1.95
CA PRO A 414 2.42 -38.50 1.46
C PRO A 414 3.01 -37.60 0.37
N GLU A 415 2.18 -37.11 -0.55
CA GLU A 415 2.59 -36.21 -1.62
C GLU A 415 3.12 -34.85 -1.15
N ASN A 416 2.79 -34.43 0.08
CA ASN A 416 3.20 -33.16 0.66
C ASN A 416 4.39 -33.30 1.64
N THR A 417 4.98 -34.47 1.78
CA THR A 417 6.07 -34.72 2.75
C THR A 417 7.24 -33.77 2.55
N ASN A 418 7.57 -33.44 1.28
CA ASN A 418 8.68 -32.56 0.95
C ASN A 418 8.29 -31.06 0.92
N ASN A 419 7.02 -30.71 1.15
CA ASN A 419 6.64 -29.29 1.19
C ASN A 419 7.18 -28.63 2.47
N ALA A 420 7.80 -27.48 2.29
CA ALA A 420 8.26 -26.59 3.35
C ALA A 420 7.57 -25.23 3.23
N LEU A 421 7.06 -24.65 4.32
CA LEU A 421 6.63 -23.24 4.29
C LEU A 421 7.82 -22.38 3.89
N ASN A 422 7.63 -21.59 2.86
CA ASN A 422 8.69 -20.73 2.31
C ASN A 422 8.42 -19.27 2.65
N LEU A 423 7.22 -18.81 2.39
CA LEU A 423 6.78 -17.46 2.65
C LEU A 423 5.41 -17.48 3.32
N CYS A 424 5.34 -16.89 4.48
CA CYS A 424 4.10 -16.58 5.18
C CYS A 424 4.28 -15.18 5.79
N PRO A 425 3.75 -14.12 5.20
CA PRO A 425 3.90 -12.79 5.78
C PRO A 425 3.14 -12.69 7.10
N PHE A 426 3.68 -11.94 8.05
CA PHE A 426 2.95 -11.51 9.24
C PHE A 426 2.34 -10.10 9.05
N LEU A 427 2.56 -9.48 7.89
CA LEU A 427 2.02 -8.19 7.52
C LEU A 427 0.68 -8.36 6.82
N LEU A 428 -0.37 -7.68 7.32
CA LEU A 428 -1.70 -7.75 6.74
C LEU A 428 -1.79 -7.00 5.41
N GLY A 429 -2.22 -7.70 4.38
CA GLY A 429 -2.64 -7.12 3.11
C GLY A 429 -4.05 -6.54 3.21
N LYS A 430 -4.21 -5.38 3.84
CA LYS A 430 -5.51 -4.72 4.05
C LYS A 430 -6.04 -4.15 2.74
N ARG A 431 -7.35 -4.31 2.50
CA ARG A 431 -8.07 -3.71 1.37
C ARG A 431 -8.74 -2.41 1.73
N GLU A 432 -9.29 -2.32 2.92
CA GLU A 432 -10.05 -1.19 3.42
C GLU A 432 -9.77 -0.94 4.89
N SER A 433 -9.99 0.30 5.32
CA SER A 433 -10.10 0.75 6.70
C SER A 433 -10.75 2.14 6.70
N ARG A 434 -10.17 3.16 7.36
CA ARG A 434 -10.70 4.53 7.29
C ARG A 434 -10.57 5.11 5.89
N ARG A 435 -11.63 5.76 5.44
CA ARG A 435 -11.70 6.61 4.26
C ARG A 435 -11.89 8.05 4.74
N LEU A 436 -10.94 8.93 4.40
CA LEU A 436 -11.01 10.35 4.76
C LEU A 436 -12.01 11.05 3.83
N LEU A 437 -12.64 12.13 4.28
CA LEU A 437 -13.66 12.81 3.49
C LEU A 437 -13.10 14.07 2.83
N GLY A 438 -13.25 14.12 1.51
CA GLY A 438 -12.99 15.27 0.66
C GLY A 438 -14.25 16.05 0.35
N ASP A 439 -14.15 17.03 -0.54
CA ASP A 439 -15.32 17.79 -1.04
C ASP A 439 -16.20 16.96 -1.99
N TRP A 440 -15.68 15.83 -2.49
CA TRP A 440 -16.44 14.83 -3.21
C TRP A 440 -16.25 13.46 -2.56
N VAL A 441 -17.35 12.78 -2.25
CA VAL A 441 -17.32 11.37 -1.81
C VAL A 441 -17.64 10.51 -3.02
N TYR A 442 -16.62 9.81 -3.53
CA TYR A 442 -16.72 8.95 -4.71
C TYR A 442 -17.57 7.72 -4.42
N SER A 443 -18.55 7.41 -5.28
CA SER A 443 -19.58 6.40 -5.02
C SER A 443 -19.73 5.38 -6.16
N GLU A 444 -20.52 4.33 -5.95
CA GLU A 444 -20.94 3.38 -6.98
C GLU A 444 -21.43 4.07 -8.25
N LYS A 445 -22.26 5.12 -8.09
CA LYS A 445 -22.84 5.83 -9.24
C LYS A 445 -21.78 6.51 -10.12
N ASP A 446 -20.68 6.96 -9.53
CA ASP A 446 -19.60 7.58 -10.28
C ASP A 446 -18.85 6.54 -11.14
N VAL A 447 -18.74 5.30 -10.65
CA VAL A 447 -18.16 4.16 -11.40
C VAL A 447 -19.13 3.73 -12.52
N THR A 448 -20.37 3.42 -12.17
CA THR A 448 -21.32 2.79 -13.09
C THR A 448 -21.79 3.72 -14.20
N SER A 449 -21.98 5.01 -13.90
CA SER A 449 -22.35 6.02 -14.88
C SER A 449 -21.19 6.54 -15.72
N ARG A 450 -19.93 6.17 -15.38
CA ARG A 450 -18.72 6.71 -16.00
C ARG A 450 -18.69 8.23 -16.00
N ARG A 451 -19.08 8.83 -14.90
CA ARG A 451 -19.29 10.27 -14.79
C ARG A 451 -18.07 11.07 -15.31
N PRO A 452 -18.27 11.97 -16.28
CA PRO A 452 -17.18 12.81 -16.79
C PRO A 452 -16.97 14.00 -15.85
N PHE A 453 -15.99 13.88 -14.96
CA PHE A 453 -15.63 14.98 -14.06
C PHE A 453 -14.76 16.02 -14.76
N ALA A 454 -15.13 17.31 -14.66
CA ALA A 454 -14.30 18.39 -15.16
C ALA A 454 -12.95 18.48 -14.42
N ASP A 455 -12.94 18.05 -13.15
CA ASP A 455 -11.76 17.94 -12.29
C ASP A 455 -11.20 16.51 -12.22
N ALA A 456 -11.41 15.69 -13.25
CA ALA A 456 -10.82 14.36 -13.34
C ALA A 456 -9.29 14.42 -13.28
N ILE A 457 -8.70 13.53 -12.46
CA ILE A 457 -7.24 13.44 -12.26
C ILE A 457 -6.72 12.00 -12.36
N ALA A 458 -7.58 11.03 -12.44
CA ALA A 458 -7.25 9.62 -12.57
C ALA A 458 -8.37 8.88 -13.28
N SER A 459 -8.06 7.70 -13.79
CA SER A 459 -9.04 6.79 -14.37
C SER A 459 -8.83 5.37 -13.90
N GLY A 460 -9.90 4.59 -13.89
CA GLY A 460 -9.89 3.16 -13.64
C GLY A 460 -10.81 2.43 -14.60
N SER A 461 -10.58 1.12 -14.72
CA SER A 461 -11.40 0.22 -15.53
C SER A 461 -11.74 -1.07 -14.78
N TRP A 462 -11.23 -1.22 -13.57
CA TRP A 462 -11.53 -2.37 -12.73
C TRP A 462 -12.97 -2.29 -12.24
N GLY A 463 -13.74 -3.37 -12.41
CA GLY A 463 -15.13 -3.44 -11.93
C GLY A 463 -15.22 -3.27 -10.40
N ILE A 464 -16.43 -3.01 -9.91
CA ILE A 464 -16.69 -2.99 -8.47
C ILE A 464 -16.53 -4.42 -7.95
N ASP A 465 -15.57 -4.60 -7.08
CA ASP A 465 -15.14 -5.88 -6.53
C ASP A 465 -15.27 -5.81 -5.01
N LEU A 466 -16.37 -6.33 -4.50
CA LEU A 466 -16.68 -6.43 -3.07
C LEU A 466 -16.46 -7.88 -2.62
N HIS A 467 -15.93 -8.03 -1.43
CA HIS A 467 -15.65 -9.33 -0.85
C HIS A 467 -16.68 -9.68 0.21
N PHE A 468 -17.11 -10.93 0.21
CA PHE A 468 -18.03 -11.47 1.19
C PHE A 468 -17.45 -12.76 1.78
N ASP A 469 -17.76 -13.05 3.03
CA ASP A 469 -17.54 -14.36 3.62
C ASP A 469 -18.48 -15.40 2.98
N ASN A 470 -18.22 -16.68 3.21
CA ASN A 470 -19.01 -17.84 2.72
C ASN A 470 -18.64 -18.40 1.35
N TYR A 471 -17.39 -18.27 0.91
CA TYR A 471 -16.90 -19.08 -0.21
C TYR A 471 -17.11 -20.58 0.04
N ARG A 472 -16.95 -21.03 1.30
CA ARG A 472 -17.16 -22.41 1.74
C ARG A 472 -17.89 -22.38 3.08
N PRO A 473 -19.11 -22.96 3.19
CA PRO A 473 -19.84 -23.02 4.44
C PRO A 473 -18.99 -23.59 5.58
N GLY A 474 -18.95 -22.90 6.74
CA GLY A 474 -18.18 -23.29 7.90
C GLY A 474 -16.69 -22.93 7.87
N VAL A 475 -16.24 -22.19 6.86
CA VAL A 475 -14.87 -21.65 6.77
C VAL A 475 -14.92 -20.13 6.77
N ASP A 476 -14.39 -19.51 7.83
CA ASP A 476 -14.49 -18.06 8.06
C ASP A 476 -13.30 -17.24 7.52
N PHE A 477 -12.28 -17.90 6.99
CA PHE A 477 -11.04 -17.28 6.48
C PHE A 477 -10.86 -17.42 4.97
N LEU A 478 -11.89 -17.87 4.24
CA LEU A 478 -11.92 -17.89 2.79
C LEU A 478 -13.08 -17.04 2.31
N THR A 479 -12.76 -16.11 1.42
CA THR A 479 -13.74 -15.18 0.84
C THR A 479 -13.96 -15.43 -0.64
N THR A 480 -15.03 -14.88 -1.17
CA THR A 480 -15.30 -14.81 -2.59
C THR A 480 -15.56 -13.36 -2.98
N CYS A 481 -15.38 -13.05 -4.26
CA CYS A 481 -15.74 -11.75 -4.81
C CYS A 481 -17.17 -11.78 -5.30
N HIS A 482 -17.92 -10.74 -4.99
CA HIS A 482 -19.18 -10.41 -5.60
C HIS A 482 -19.14 -8.97 -6.10
N GLY A 483 -19.96 -8.71 -7.08
CA GLY A 483 -20.06 -7.41 -7.69
C GLY A 483 -20.11 -7.56 -9.20
N THR A 484 -19.77 -6.51 -9.88
CA THR A 484 -19.85 -6.47 -11.34
C THR A 484 -18.76 -7.26 -12.04
N THR A 485 -17.74 -7.71 -11.28
CA THR A 485 -16.66 -8.55 -11.79
C THR A 485 -17.06 -10.00 -12.03
N ASP A 486 -18.01 -10.54 -11.25
CA ASP A 486 -18.45 -11.92 -11.38
C ASP A 486 -19.08 -12.24 -12.75
N HIS A 487 -19.50 -11.23 -13.47
CA HIS A 487 -20.19 -11.36 -14.75
C HIS A 487 -19.32 -10.89 -15.93
N GLY A 488 -18.05 -10.57 -15.71
CA GLY A 488 -17.16 -10.09 -16.78
C GLY A 488 -17.56 -8.72 -17.35
N GLU A 489 -18.51 -8.04 -16.72
CA GLU A 489 -18.91 -6.69 -17.08
C GLU A 489 -17.93 -5.69 -16.47
N THR A 490 -16.91 -5.33 -17.23
CA THR A 490 -16.16 -4.11 -16.97
C THR A 490 -17.03 -2.93 -17.38
N TYR A 491 -17.27 -1.97 -16.48
CA TYR A 491 -18.03 -0.75 -16.83
C TYR A 491 -17.30 0.15 -17.83
N GLY A 492 -16.15 -0.28 -18.34
CA GLY A 492 -15.25 0.56 -19.11
C GLY A 492 -14.54 1.59 -18.22
N ARG A 493 -13.91 2.55 -18.85
CA ARG A 493 -13.16 3.58 -18.12
C ARG A 493 -14.09 4.51 -17.35
N TYR A 494 -13.84 4.68 -16.04
CA TYR A 494 -14.43 5.68 -15.18
C TYR A 494 -13.38 6.68 -14.69
N TRP A 495 -13.81 7.83 -14.21
CA TRP A 495 -12.95 8.94 -13.83
C TRP A 495 -13.04 9.23 -12.34
N ILE A 496 -11.93 9.65 -11.74
CA ILE A 496 -11.85 10.01 -10.32
C ILE A 496 -11.55 11.51 -10.23
N PRO A 497 -12.36 12.30 -9.48
CA PRO A 497 -12.21 13.75 -9.40
C PRO A 497 -11.13 14.15 -8.39
N TYR A 498 -10.51 15.31 -8.62
CA TYR A 498 -9.53 15.91 -7.72
C TYR A 498 -10.08 16.18 -6.32
N ARG A 499 -11.36 16.58 -6.21
CA ARG A 499 -12.06 16.84 -4.94
C ARG A 499 -12.13 15.64 -4.01
N SER A 500 -11.79 14.46 -4.44
CA SER A 500 -11.72 13.25 -3.60
C SER A 500 -10.34 12.97 -2.98
N ILE A 501 -9.31 13.79 -3.28
CA ILE A 501 -7.94 13.55 -2.81
C ILE A 501 -7.37 14.61 -1.87
N TYR A 502 -8.19 15.48 -1.33
CA TYR A 502 -7.82 16.40 -0.25
C TYR A 502 -8.88 16.44 0.84
N SER A 503 -8.46 16.72 2.08
CA SER A 503 -9.39 16.79 3.22
C SER A 503 -10.32 18.00 3.12
N ARG A 504 -11.61 17.79 3.41
CA ARG A 504 -12.60 18.86 3.39
C ARG A 504 -12.49 19.83 4.57
N ASN A 505 -11.83 19.43 5.67
CA ASN A 505 -11.75 20.22 6.91
C ASN A 505 -10.33 20.41 7.46
N VAL A 506 -9.30 19.74 6.90
CA VAL A 506 -7.89 20.00 7.23
C VAL A 506 -7.24 20.60 6.00
N ALA A 507 -7.01 21.91 6.00
CA ALA A 507 -6.76 22.70 4.80
C ALA A 507 -5.45 22.37 4.06
N ASN A 508 -4.44 21.79 4.72
CA ASN A 508 -3.15 21.48 4.13
C ASN A 508 -2.88 19.95 3.99
N LEU A 509 -3.96 19.15 3.94
CA LEU A 509 -3.88 17.69 3.89
C LEU A 509 -4.39 17.13 2.56
N PHE A 510 -3.51 16.46 1.82
CA PHE A 510 -3.85 15.55 0.73
C PHE A 510 -4.07 14.12 1.22
N MET A 511 -4.77 13.30 0.42
CA MET A 511 -5.05 11.90 0.67
C MET A 511 -4.68 11.09 -0.58
N ALA A 512 -3.83 10.07 -0.44
CA ALA A 512 -3.44 9.22 -1.55
C ALA A 512 -3.51 7.74 -1.18
N GLY A 513 -4.09 6.94 -2.05
CA GLY A 513 -4.29 5.51 -1.78
C GLY A 513 -5.70 5.20 -1.31
N ARG A 514 -5.88 4.05 -0.64
CA ARG A 514 -7.22 3.54 -0.26
C ARG A 514 -7.97 4.39 0.77
N CYS A 515 -7.31 5.34 1.40
CA CYS A 515 -7.95 6.29 2.32
C CYS A 515 -8.52 7.54 1.63
N PHE A 516 -8.56 7.60 0.29
CA PHE A 516 -9.19 8.69 -0.44
C PHE A 516 -10.70 8.77 -0.17
N SER A 517 -11.32 9.89 -0.51
CA SER A 517 -12.72 10.14 -0.21
C SER A 517 -13.68 9.34 -1.11
N CYS A 518 -14.22 8.27 -0.55
CA CYS A 518 -15.19 7.40 -1.24
C CYS A 518 -16.11 6.68 -0.25
N THR A 519 -17.20 6.11 -0.77
CA THR A 519 -18.02 5.13 -0.04
C THR A 519 -17.34 3.76 -0.05
N HIS A 520 -17.85 2.82 0.77
CA HIS A 520 -17.42 1.42 0.73
C HIS A 520 -17.57 0.82 -0.68
N VAL A 521 -18.74 0.99 -1.31
CA VAL A 521 -18.99 0.46 -2.65
C VAL A 521 -18.17 1.19 -3.71
N GLY A 522 -18.08 2.53 -3.59
CA GLY A 522 -17.26 3.34 -4.49
C GLY A 522 -15.76 3.02 -4.43
N LEU A 523 -15.27 2.45 -3.31
CA LEU A 523 -13.90 1.96 -3.17
C LEU A 523 -13.65 0.69 -4.00
N GLY A 524 -14.69 -0.15 -4.21
CA GLY A 524 -14.56 -1.49 -4.78
C GLY A 524 -13.81 -1.56 -6.11
N GLY A 525 -14.01 -0.61 -7.01
CA GLY A 525 -13.30 -0.53 -8.28
C GLY A 525 -11.91 0.14 -8.15
N PRO A 526 -11.83 1.38 -7.68
CA PRO A 526 -10.60 2.16 -7.64
C PRO A 526 -9.49 1.62 -6.71
N ARG A 527 -9.82 0.76 -5.73
CA ARG A 527 -8.86 0.27 -4.72
C ARG A 527 -7.65 -0.49 -5.28
N VAL A 528 -7.70 -0.91 -6.54
CA VAL A 528 -6.55 -1.55 -7.17
C VAL A 528 -5.36 -0.58 -7.26
N MET A 529 -4.16 -1.11 -6.96
CA MET A 529 -3.02 -0.28 -6.59
C MET A 529 -2.54 0.67 -7.69
N ASN A 530 -2.63 0.29 -8.97
CA ASN A 530 -2.21 1.19 -10.05
C ASN A 530 -3.17 2.37 -10.23
N THR A 531 -4.48 2.16 -10.03
CA THR A 531 -5.46 3.25 -10.03
C THR A 531 -5.21 4.20 -8.86
N LEU A 532 -4.99 3.67 -7.65
CA LEU A 532 -4.65 4.49 -6.49
C LEU A 532 -3.30 5.22 -6.65
N ALA A 533 -2.34 4.63 -7.37
CA ALA A 533 -1.06 5.27 -7.65
C ALA A 533 -1.21 6.54 -8.50
N GLN A 534 -2.20 6.59 -9.40
CA GLN A 534 -2.52 7.79 -10.16
C GLN A 534 -2.96 8.94 -9.24
N LEU A 535 -3.72 8.65 -8.16
CA LEU A 535 -4.09 9.64 -7.16
C LEU A 535 -2.85 10.22 -6.47
N GLY A 536 -1.84 9.36 -6.23
CA GLY A 536 -0.55 9.81 -5.71
C GLY A 536 0.16 10.77 -6.67
N VAL A 537 0.24 10.43 -7.96
CA VAL A 537 0.82 11.33 -8.97
C VAL A 537 0.12 12.69 -8.96
N ALA A 538 -1.22 12.69 -8.96
CA ALA A 538 -2.01 13.91 -8.94
C ALA A 538 -1.81 14.73 -7.65
N ALA A 539 -1.72 14.09 -6.50
CA ALA A 539 -1.43 14.75 -5.21
C ALA A 539 -0.04 15.41 -5.22
N GLY A 540 0.98 14.72 -5.77
CA GLY A 540 2.33 15.26 -5.87
C GLY A 540 2.44 16.47 -6.83
N GLU A 541 1.82 16.38 -8.02
CA GLU A 541 1.74 17.50 -8.96
C GLU A 541 0.98 18.69 -8.37
N ALA A 542 -0.14 18.43 -7.70
CA ALA A 542 -0.92 19.47 -7.03
C ALA A 542 -0.17 20.11 -5.85
N ALA A 543 0.60 19.34 -5.08
CA ALA A 543 1.42 19.87 -4.00
C ALA A 543 2.49 20.85 -4.51
N ALA A 544 3.13 20.53 -5.65
CA ALA A 544 4.05 21.44 -6.29
C ALA A 544 3.32 22.71 -6.78
N MET A 545 2.12 22.60 -7.35
CA MET A 545 1.30 23.75 -7.74
C MET A 545 0.90 24.60 -6.53
N CYS A 546 0.51 23.99 -5.43
CA CYS A 546 0.21 24.73 -4.19
C CYS A 546 1.39 25.60 -3.76
N ARG A 547 2.60 25.05 -3.84
CA ARG A 547 3.83 25.77 -3.49
C ARG A 547 4.14 26.91 -4.45
N GLU A 548 3.97 26.70 -5.76
CA GLU A 548 4.25 27.67 -6.80
C GLU A 548 3.23 28.84 -6.80
N LEU A 549 1.95 28.52 -6.58
CA LEU A 549 0.84 29.49 -6.67
C LEU A 549 0.48 30.11 -5.31
N GLY A 550 1.05 29.61 -4.20
CA GLY A 550 0.66 30.02 -2.84
C GLY A 550 -0.73 29.52 -2.45
N GLU A 551 -1.16 28.39 -2.99
CA GLU A 551 -2.51 27.84 -2.83
C GLU A 551 -2.56 26.70 -1.80
N THR A 552 -3.78 26.46 -1.32
CA THR A 552 -4.11 25.26 -0.55
C THR A 552 -4.52 24.12 -1.51
N PRO A 553 -4.55 22.86 -1.05
CA PRO A 553 -5.13 21.76 -1.83
C PRO A 553 -6.52 22.09 -2.42
N ARG A 554 -7.44 22.64 -1.62
CA ARG A 554 -8.76 23.08 -2.10
C ARG A 554 -8.65 24.24 -3.09
N GLY A 555 -7.69 25.17 -2.90
CA GLY A 555 -7.49 26.33 -3.75
C GLY A 555 -7.21 25.97 -5.20
N ILE A 556 -6.52 24.85 -5.45
CA ILE A 556 -6.29 24.36 -6.82
C ILE A 556 -7.62 24.11 -7.56
N TYR A 557 -8.64 23.63 -6.87
CA TYR A 557 -9.98 23.48 -7.44
C TYR A 557 -10.77 24.79 -7.43
N ALA A 558 -10.80 25.48 -6.29
CA ALA A 558 -11.66 26.63 -6.08
C ALA A 558 -11.29 27.86 -6.94
N HIS A 559 -10.00 27.99 -7.31
CA HIS A 559 -9.47 29.08 -8.11
C HIS A 559 -9.14 28.68 -9.56
N ASP A 560 -9.83 27.62 -10.06
CA ASP A 560 -9.81 27.18 -11.47
C ASP A 560 -8.43 26.75 -12.01
N HIS A 561 -7.57 26.17 -11.16
CA HIS A 561 -6.25 25.67 -11.57
C HIS A 561 -6.27 24.20 -12.08
N ILE A 562 -7.45 23.56 -12.14
CA ILE A 562 -7.58 22.15 -12.55
C ILE A 562 -7.06 21.90 -13.95
N ARG A 563 -7.30 22.80 -14.89
CA ARG A 563 -6.77 22.67 -16.26
C ARG A 563 -5.24 22.63 -16.30
N MET A 564 -4.61 23.46 -15.47
CA MET A 564 -3.14 23.45 -15.33
C MET A 564 -2.67 22.11 -14.74
N LEU A 565 -3.34 21.60 -13.72
CA LEU A 565 -3.03 20.29 -13.13
C LEU A 565 -3.17 19.16 -14.18
N GLN A 566 -4.29 19.12 -14.91
CA GLN A 566 -4.53 18.16 -15.98
C GLN A 566 -3.46 18.26 -17.09
N GLY A 567 -3.03 19.47 -17.45
CA GLY A 567 -1.92 19.68 -18.38
C GLY A 567 -0.59 19.10 -17.90
N ARG A 568 -0.28 19.23 -16.58
CA ARG A 568 0.93 18.63 -15.96
C ARG A 568 0.86 17.10 -15.89
N LEU A 569 -0.31 16.58 -15.59
CA LEU A 569 -0.54 15.14 -15.55
C LEU A 569 -0.41 14.50 -16.93
N GLY A 570 -0.77 15.23 -17.97
CA GLY A 570 -0.77 14.74 -19.35
C GLY A 570 -1.88 13.70 -19.62
N GLY A 571 -2.09 13.42 -20.89
CA GLY A 571 -3.13 12.50 -21.34
C GLY A 571 -4.51 13.17 -21.47
N GLU A 572 -5.48 12.41 -21.98
CA GLU A 572 -6.85 12.88 -22.20
C GLU A 572 -7.66 12.85 -20.89
N PHE A 573 -8.42 13.92 -20.68
CA PHE A 573 -9.41 14.03 -19.62
C PHE A 573 -10.76 14.39 -20.23
N PRO A 574 -11.90 14.21 -19.54
CA PRO A 574 -13.19 14.63 -20.06
C PRO A 574 -13.17 16.11 -20.51
N GLY A 575 -13.33 16.33 -21.82
CA GLY A 575 -13.30 17.66 -22.42
C GLY A 575 -11.92 18.34 -22.51
N VAL A 576 -10.83 17.60 -22.25
CA VAL A 576 -9.44 18.08 -22.39
C VAL A 576 -8.63 17.06 -23.19
N PRO A 577 -8.28 17.32 -24.45
CA PRO A 577 -7.42 16.45 -25.24
C PRO A 577 -6.01 16.35 -24.62
N ASP A 578 -5.31 15.24 -24.89
CA ASP A 578 -3.90 15.10 -24.51
C ASP A 578 -3.05 16.13 -25.27
N PRO A 579 -2.36 17.04 -24.57
CA PRO A 579 -1.53 18.04 -25.25
C PRO A 579 -0.38 17.42 -26.06
N LYS A 580 0.08 16.21 -25.73
CA LYS A 580 1.07 15.47 -26.52
C LYS A 580 0.53 14.97 -27.86
N LEU A 581 -0.80 14.87 -27.99
CA LEU A 581 -1.51 14.40 -29.17
C LEU A 581 -2.30 15.52 -29.83
N ALA A 582 -2.13 16.80 -29.43
CA ALA A 582 -2.92 17.93 -29.92
C ALA A 582 -2.80 18.13 -31.45
N ASP A 583 -1.63 17.82 -32.01
CA ASP A 583 -1.36 17.90 -33.45
C ASP A 583 -1.54 16.58 -34.19
N TRP A 584 -1.95 15.55 -33.48
CA TRP A 584 -2.14 14.21 -34.03
C TRP A 584 -3.57 14.07 -34.56
N ARG A 585 -3.70 13.55 -35.75
CA ARG A 585 -4.99 13.20 -36.33
C ARG A 585 -5.17 11.71 -36.22
N ILE A 586 -5.97 11.32 -35.24
CA ILE A 586 -6.18 9.92 -34.86
C ILE A 586 -7.39 9.35 -35.61
N VAL A 587 -7.26 8.14 -36.08
CA VAL A 587 -8.33 7.28 -36.55
C VAL A 587 -8.29 6.00 -35.76
N ASP A 588 -9.36 5.71 -35.05
CA ASP A 588 -9.52 4.52 -34.21
C ASP A 588 -10.41 3.49 -34.94
N ASP A 589 -10.42 2.25 -34.48
CA ASP A 589 -11.21 1.16 -35.03
C ASP A 589 -12.73 1.44 -35.01
N GLU A 590 -13.20 2.35 -34.13
CA GLU A 590 -14.59 2.83 -34.07
C GLU A 590 -14.82 4.15 -34.81
N SER A 591 -13.80 4.74 -35.43
CA SER A 591 -13.94 5.99 -36.14
C SER A 591 -14.81 5.86 -37.40
N ALA A 592 -15.52 6.95 -37.73
CA ALA A 592 -16.35 7.00 -38.92
C ALA A 592 -15.54 6.70 -40.19
N GLY A 593 -16.04 5.79 -41.01
CA GLY A 593 -15.41 5.38 -42.28
C GLY A 593 -14.42 4.23 -42.18
N VAL A 594 -14.06 3.77 -40.99
CA VAL A 594 -13.30 2.52 -40.82
C VAL A 594 -14.19 1.34 -41.19
N LYS A 595 -13.65 0.42 -41.98
CA LYS A 595 -14.37 -0.74 -42.47
C LYS A 595 -13.62 -2.02 -42.18
N PHE A 596 -14.29 -2.94 -41.56
CA PHE A 596 -13.79 -4.31 -41.36
C PHE A 596 -14.46 -5.22 -42.38
N GLY A 597 -13.69 -5.98 -43.11
CA GLY A 597 -14.20 -7.05 -43.94
C GLY A 597 -14.74 -8.23 -43.09
N ASN A 598 -15.22 -9.28 -43.73
CA ASN A 598 -15.71 -10.45 -43.01
C ASN A 598 -14.60 -11.11 -42.14
N GLY A 599 -15.00 -11.71 -41.02
CA GLY A 599 -14.11 -12.53 -40.20
C GLY A 599 -13.33 -11.79 -39.11
N TRP A 600 -13.66 -10.53 -38.82
CA TRP A 600 -13.12 -9.81 -37.66
C TRP A 600 -14.00 -9.97 -36.44
N HIS A 601 -13.37 -10.09 -35.27
CA HIS A 601 -14.03 -10.25 -33.98
C HIS A 601 -13.56 -9.17 -33.01
N LYS A 602 -14.50 -8.51 -32.38
CA LYS A 602 -14.24 -7.52 -31.35
C LYS A 602 -13.86 -8.23 -30.04
N ARG A 603 -12.79 -7.82 -29.39
CA ARG A 603 -12.33 -8.36 -28.11
C ARG A 603 -11.87 -7.25 -27.20
N HIS A 604 -12.05 -7.45 -25.89
CA HIS A 604 -11.44 -6.61 -24.89
C HIS A 604 -9.92 -6.64 -24.99
N VAL A 605 -9.30 -5.49 -24.88
CA VAL A 605 -7.85 -5.31 -24.96
C VAL A 605 -7.33 -4.53 -23.77
N HIS A 606 -6.02 -4.61 -23.60
CA HIS A 606 -5.30 -3.92 -22.57
C HIS A 606 -4.29 -2.95 -23.20
N TYR A 607 -4.31 -1.69 -22.79
CA TYR A 607 -3.26 -0.73 -23.08
C TYR A 607 -2.32 -0.66 -21.89
N GLY A 608 -1.22 -1.42 -21.94
CA GLY A 608 -0.47 -1.75 -20.74
C GLY A 608 -1.31 -2.64 -19.83
N ASP A 609 -1.78 -2.13 -18.69
CA ASP A 609 -2.72 -2.85 -17.80
C ASP A 609 -4.13 -2.26 -17.82
N GLN A 610 -4.45 -1.45 -18.79
CA GLN A 610 -5.80 -0.91 -18.96
C GLN A 610 -6.69 -1.95 -19.62
N VAL A 611 -7.79 -2.32 -18.96
CA VAL A 611 -8.88 -3.10 -19.54
C VAL A 611 -10.02 -2.16 -19.82
N GLY A 612 -10.63 -2.24 -20.99
CA GLY A 612 -11.87 -1.51 -21.16
C GLY A 612 -12.17 -0.96 -22.54
N GLU A 613 -11.22 -0.99 -23.44
CA GLU A 613 -11.49 -0.73 -24.85
C GLU A 613 -11.48 -2.03 -25.65
N TYR A 614 -12.02 -1.99 -26.85
CA TYR A 614 -12.06 -3.13 -27.75
C TYR A 614 -11.11 -2.88 -28.89
N ALA A 615 -10.48 -3.93 -29.38
CA ALA A 615 -9.83 -3.94 -30.67
C ALA A 615 -10.35 -5.09 -31.52
N HIS A 616 -10.15 -5.01 -32.82
CA HIS A 616 -10.59 -6.03 -33.73
C HIS A 616 -9.49 -7.05 -34.03
N PHE A 617 -9.84 -8.31 -34.01
CA PHE A 617 -8.95 -9.44 -34.28
C PHE A 617 -9.50 -10.29 -35.42
N PRO A 618 -8.69 -10.66 -36.41
CA PRO A 618 -9.15 -11.46 -37.54
C PRO A 618 -9.27 -12.94 -37.16
N GLY A 619 -10.27 -13.58 -37.70
CA GLY A 619 -10.34 -15.04 -37.82
C GLY A 619 -9.39 -15.56 -38.91
N LYS A 620 -9.32 -16.90 -39.08
CA LYS A 620 -8.40 -17.58 -40.02
C LYS A 620 -8.51 -17.16 -41.51
N LYS A 621 -9.63 -16.55 -41.92
CA LYS A 621 -9.91 -16.12 -43.29
C LYS A 621 -10.47 -14.69 -43.36
N ALA A 622 -9.99 -13.80 -42.46
CA ALA A 622 -10.48 -12.44 -42.43
C ALA A 622 -10.10 -11.64 -43.68
N GLU A 623 -11.03 -10.86 -44.17
CA GLU A 623 -10.83 -9.88 -45.23
C GLU A 623 -10.09 -8.66 -44.66
N PRO A 624 -9.53 -7.76 -45.52
CA PRO A 624 -8.83 -6.58 -45.03
C PRO A 624 -9.65 -5.65 -44.14
N ALA A 625 -9.00 -5.03 -43.15
CA ALA A 625 -9.53 -3.84 -42.48
C ALA A 625 -8.99 -2.58 -43.17
N VAL A 626 -9.85 -1.57 -43.36
CA VAL A 626 -9.53 -0.35 -44.08
C VAL A 626 -9.76 0.88 -43.21
N TYR A 627 -8.72 1.66 -43.01
CA TYR A 627 -8.71 2.90 -42.24
C TYR A 627 -8.59 4.09 -43.18
N PRO A 628 -9.54 5.02 -43.26
CA PRO A 628 -9.35 6.30 -43.90
C PRO A 628 -8.41 7.15 -43.05
N LEU A 629 -7.26 7.53 -43.58
CA LEU A 629 -6.33 8.36 -42.83
C LEU A 629 -6.78 9.84 -42.88
N PRO A 630 -6.81 10.54 -41.72
CA PRO A 630 -7.35 11.90 -41.65
C PRO A 630 -6.34 12.94 -42.16
N VAL A 631 -6.00 12.90 -43.44
CA VAL A 631 -5.10 13.80 -44.11
C VAL A 631 -5.88 14.91 -44.83
N GLU A 632 -5.70 16.17 -44.41
CA GLU A 632 -6.38 17.32 -45.02
C GLU A 632 -5.59 17.98 -46.14
N LYS A 633 -4.27 17.98 -46.05
CA LYS A 633 -3.35 18.60 -47.05
C LYS A 633 -2.30 17.59 -47.45
N ALA A 634 -1.93 17.61 -48.74
CA ALA A 634 -0.82 16.77 -49.19
C ALA A 634 0.49 17.21 -48.54
N GLY A 635 1.30 16.25 -48.08
CA GLY A 635 2.55 16.53 -47.39
C GLY A 635 3.22 15.26 -46.85
N ARG A 636 4.36 15.46 -46.17
CA ARG A 636 5.11 14.42 -45.49
C ARG A 636 4.55 14.22 -44.07
N TYR A 637 4.19 12.99 -43.73
CA TYR A 637 3.60 12.63 -42.45
C TYR A 637 4.30 11.42 -41.85
N ALA A 638 4.47 11.43 -40.54
CA ALA A 638 4.74 10.22 -39.76
C ALA A 638 3.42 9.47 -39.53
N LEU A 639 3.37 8.20 -39.90
CA LEU A 639 2.27 7.29 -39.54
C LEU A 639 2.61 6.64 -38.20
N MET A 640 1.72 6.81 -37.26
CA MET A 640 1.81 6.22 -35.92
C MET A 640 0.78 5.08 -35.80
N GLY A 641 1.09 4.06 -35.01
CA GLY A 641 0.16 3.00 -34.69
C GLY A 641 0.29 2.57 -33.25
N ARG A 642 -0.79 2.11 -32.68
CA ARG A 642 -0.84 1.59 -31.32
C ARG A 642 -1.35 0.15 -31.37
N VAL A 643 -0.73 -0.75 -30.61
CA VAL A 643 -1.07 -2.18 -30.54
C VAL A 643 -1.36 -2.55 -29.09
N PRO A 644 -2.62 -2.74 -28.71
CA PRO A 644 -2.98 -3.17 -27.37
C PRO A 644 -2.73 -4.65 -27.15
N TYR A 645 -2.60 -5.03 -25.87
CA TYR A 645 -2.49 -6.42 -25.45
C TYR A 645 -3.88 -7.06 -25.30
N SER A 646 -4.03 -8.31 -25.69
CA SER A 646 -5.23 -9.11 -25.41
C SER A 646 -4.85 -10.48 -24.85
N TRP A 647 -5.52 -10.89 -23.79
CA TRP A 647 -5.32 -12.20 -23.16
C TRP A 647 -5.49 -13.33 -24.17
N GLY A 648 -4.48 -14.20 -24.27
CA GLY A 648 -4.49 -15.35 -25.18
C GLY A 648 -4.23 -15.05 -26.65
N ALA A 649 -4.07 -13.76 -27.05
CA ALA A 649 -3.64 -13.39 -28.38
C ALA A 649 -2.11 -13.10 -28.37
N LYS A 650 -1.38 -13.68 -29.32
CA LYS A 650 0.01 -13.31 -29.59
C LYS A 650 0.04 -12.52 -30.89
N PRO A 651 0.09 -11.18 -30.87
CA PRO A 651 0.20 -10.38 -32.08
C PRO A 651 1.40 -10.81 -32.91
N GLY A 652 1.29 -10.70 -34.22
CA GLY A 652 2.30 -11.18 -35.15
C GLY A 652 3.46 -10.21 -35.26
N SER A 653 4.66 -10.72 -35.39
CA SER A 653 5.86 -9.92 -35.68
C SER A 653 5.90 -9.37 -37.11
N ARG A 654 4.94 -9.74 -37.95
CA ARG A 654 4.89 -9.30 -39.35
C ARG A 654 3.44 -9.13 -39.80
N THR A 655 2.87 -7.94 -39.55
CA THR A 655 1.58 -7.53 -40.09
C THR A 655 1.80 -6.77 -41.40
N VAL A 656 1.23 -7.24 -42.49
CA VAL A 656 1.35 -6.62 -43.81
C VAL A 656 0.28 -5.52 -43.96
N CYS A 657 0.74 -4.34 -44.31
CA CYS A 657 -0.07 -3.15 -44.56
C CYS A 657 0.04 -2.69 -46.00
N GLU A 658 -1.04 -2.16 -46.52
CA GLU A 658 -1.11 -1.50 -47.82
C GLU A 658 -1.59 -0.02 -47.63
N LEU A 659 -0.73 0.91 -47.96
CA LEU A 659 -1.04 2.33 -47.86
C LEU A 659 -1.32 2.85 -49.27
N THR A 660 -2.50 3.43 -49.47
CA THR A 660 -2.89 4.07 -50.73
C THR A 660 -2.97 5.57 -50.53
N SER A 661 -2.25 6.36 -51.36
CA SER A 661 -2.26 7.80 -51.28
C SER A 661 -1.94 8.42 -52.65
N GLY A 662 -2.71 9.40 -53.10
CA GLY A 662 -2.46 10.09 -54.36
C GLY A 662 -2.37 9.15 -55.58
N GLY A 663 -3.11 8.06 -55.61
CA GLY A 663 -3.07 7.05 -56.69
C GLY A 663 -1.90 6.09 -56.61
N ARG A 664 -0.99 6.22 -55.63
CA ARG A 664 0.12 5.29 -55.39
C ARG A 664 -0.27 4.28 -54.29
N VAL A 665 0.20 3.07 -54.45
CA VAL A 665 0.03 1.99 -53.46
C VAL A 665 1.40 1.55 -52.99
N GLU A 666 1.63 1.61 -51.68
CA GLU A 666 2.84 1.15 -51.02
C GLU A 666 2.53 0.03 -50.02
N THR A 667 3.34 -1.03 -50.06
CA THR A 667 3.18 -2.16 -49.13
C THR A 667 4.35 -2.18 -48.18
N PHE A 668 4.08 -2.24 -46.88
CA PHE A 668 5.09 -2.35 -45.82
C PHE A 668 4.63 -3.31 -44.72
N THR A 669 5.51 -3.56 -43.77
CA THR A 669 5.19 -4.44 -42.62
C THR A 669 5.39 -3.71 -41.31
N ILE A 670 4.49 -4.00 -40.37
CA ILE A 670 4.61 -3.51 -39.00
C ILE A 670 4.81 -4.70 -38.06
N ASP A 671 5.62 -4.52 -37.02
CA ASP A 671 5.81 -5.47 -35.96
C ASP A 671 4.82 -5.15 -34.82
N GLN A 672 3.84 -6.04 -34.62
CA GLN A 672 2.84 -5.94 -33.56
C GLN A 672 3.18 -6.85 -32.38
N ALA A 673 4.36 -7.53 -32.36
CA ALA A 673 4.73 -8.45 -31.27
C ALA A 673 4.90 -7.73 -29.92
N ILE A 674 5.20 -6.43 -29.95
CA ILE A 674 5.23 -5.59 -28.76
C ILE A 674 3.88 -4.89 -28.62
N ALA A 675 2.99 -5.54 -27.88
CA ALA A 675 1.63 -5.06 -27.63
C ALA A 675 1.55 -4.50 -26.21
N ASP A 676 1.90 -3.23 -26.04
CA ASP A 676 1.90 -2.53 -24.76
C ASP A 676 0.97 -1.29 -24.77
N GLY A 677 0.24 -1.08 -25.85
CA GLY A 677 -0.67 0.05 -26.03
C GLY A 677 0.01 1.40 -26.24
N THR A 678 1.33 1.44 -26.40
CA THR A 678 2.04 2.69 -26.68
C THR A 678 2.01 3.04 -28.16
N TRP A 679 1.93 4.34 -28.45
CA TRP A 679 2.05 4.84 -29.80
C TRP A 679 3.49 4.71 -30.35
N ARG A 680 3.62 4.15 -31.55
CA ARG A 680 4.91 3.91 -32.21
C ARG A 680 4.88 4.42 -33.62
N LYS A 681 6.01 5.01 -34.05
CA LYS A 681 6.20 5.41 -35.44
C LYS A 681 6.34 4.18 -36.32
N LEU A 682 5.45 4.03 -37.30
CA LEU A 682 5.45 2.95 -38.28
C LEU A 682 6.26 3.28 -39.53
N GLY A 683 6.37 4.55 -39.85
CA GLY A 683 7.11 5.07 -40.99
C GLY A 683 6.79 6.54 -41.30
N GLU A 684 7.44 7.10 -42.33
CA GLU A 684 7.12 8.41 -42.90
C GLU A 684 6.72 8.25 -44.34
N PHE A 685 5.61 8.88 -44.70
CA PHE A 685 4.98 8.71 -46.02
C PHE A 685 4.54 10.06 -46.56
N ASP A 686 4.52 10.17 -47.90
CA ASP A 686 3.90 11.29 -48.58
C ASP A 686 2.40 11.03 -48.75
N LEU A 687 1.60 11.68 -47.91
CA LEU A 687 0.18 11.47 -47.85
C LEU A 687 -0.61 12.63 -48.51
N ALA A 688 -1.73 12.32 -49.12
CA ALA A 688 -2.68 13.25 -49.68
C ALA A 688 -4.10 13.00 -49.17
N PRO A 689 -5.02 13.97 -49.25
CA PRO A 689 -6.42 13.73 -48.88
C PRO A 689 -7.00 12.51 -49.56
N GLY A 690 -7.73 11.71 -48.79
CA GLY A 690 -8.28 10.41 -49.23
C GLY A 690 -7.30 9.23 -49.10
N ALA A 691 -6.16 9.41 -48.43
CA ALA A 691 -5.25 8.31 -48.14
C ALA A 691 -5.93 7.23 -47.24
N THR A 692 -5.61 5.99 -47.51
CA THR A 692 -6.16 4.84 -46.76
C THR A 692 -5.07 3.84 -46.36
N LEU A 693 -5.18 3.30 -45.17
CA LEU A 693 -4.35 2.18 -44.69
C LEU A 693 -5.19 0.92 -44.64
N LYS A 694 -4.68 -0.17 -45.23
CA LYS A 694 -5.30 -1.51 -45.14
C LYS A 694 -4.41 -2.43 -44.35
N LEU A 695 -4.99 -3.16 -43.41
CA LEU A 695 -4.37 -4.31 -42.76
C LEU A 695 -4.76 -5.56 -43.53
N LEU A 696 -3.76 -6.38 -43.90
CA LEU A 696 -3.94 -7.57 -44.76
C LEU A 696 -3.70 -8.87 -43.96
N PRO A 697 -4.70 -9.39 -43.20
CA PRO A 697 -4.51 -10.56 -42.36
C PRO A 697 -4.03 -11.79 -43.10
N ALA A 698 -4.57 -12.04 -44.32
CA ALA A 698 -4.21 -13.19 -45.15
C ALA A 698 -2.73 -13.22 -45.59
N LYS A 699 -2.05 -12.04 -45.63
CA LYS A 699 -0.63 -11.90 -45.99
C LYS A 699 0.28 -11.78 -44.78
N SER A 700 -0.29 -11.69 -43.57
CA SER A 700 0.43 -11.47 -42.31
C SER A 700 0.82 -12.78 -41.63
N LYS A 701 1.85 -12.74 -40.79
CA LYS A 701 2.29 -13.88 -39.97
C LYS A 701 1.92 -13.64 -38.50
N GLY A 702 1.08 -14.50 -37.94
CA GLY A 702 0.55 -14.37 -36.59
C GLY A 702 -0.78 -13.60 -36.55
N TYR A 703 -1.22 -13.24 -35.34
CA TYR A 703 -2.43 -12.45 -35.16
C TYR A 703 -2.19 -10.99 -35.57
N VAL A 704 -3.14 -10.43 -36.30
CA VAL A 704 -3.18 -8.99 -36.63
C VAL A 704 -4.11 -8.31 -35.62
N VAL A 705 -3.72 -7.17 -35.11
CA VAL A 705 -4.55 -6.34 -34.22
C VAL A 705 -4.89 -5.08 -34.99
N ALA A 706 -6.17 -4.76 -35.12
CA ALA A 706 -6.69 -3.55 -35.70
C ALA A 706 -7.26 -2.66 -34.58
N ASP A 707 -6.60 -1.53 -34.35
CA ASP A 707 -6.92 -0.54 -33.30
C ASP A 707 -6.67 0.88 -33.82
N GLY A 708 -5.93 1.71 -33.12
CA GLY A 708 -5.70 3.11 -33.47
C GLY A 708 -4.49 3.37 -34.36
N PHE A 709 -4.68 4.26 -35.33
CA PHE A 709 -3.62 4.86 -36.12
C PHE A 709 -3.70 6.39 -36.03
N ALA A 710 -2.58 7.06 -36.28
CA ALA A 710 -2.56 8.52 -36.36
C ALA A 710 -1.61 8.99 -37.42
N VAL A 711 -1.89 10.17 -38.02
CA VAL A 711 -0.98 10.88 -38.88
C VAL A 711 -0.52 12.16 -38.21
N VAL A 712 0.79 12.39 -38.24
CA VAL A 712 1.45 13.55 -37.61
C VAL A 712 2.31 14.24 -38.69
N PRO A 713 2.23 15.55 -38.89
CA PRO A 713 3.10 16.23 -39.84
C PRO A 713 4.58 15.95 -39.57
N ALA A 714 5.35 15.54 -40.56
CA ALA A 714 6.78 15.29 -40.38
C ALA A 714 7.52 16.61 -40.14
N GLY A 715 8.24 16.71 -39.02
CA GLY A 715 8.98 17.92 -38.65
C GLY A 715 8.46 18.64 -37.41
N ILE A 716 7.44 18.09 -36.71
CA ILE A 716 7.03 18.53 -35.39
C ILE A 716 7.64 17.62 -34.32
#